data_a57c85e878bcaffd141af788251380ce
#
_entry.id   a57c85e878bcaffd141af788251380ce
#
_cell.length_a   1.000
_cell.length_b   1.000
_cell.length_c   1.000
_cell.angle_alpha   90.00
_cell.angle_beta   90.00
_cell.angle_gamma   90.00
#
_symmetry.space_group_name_H-M   'P 1'
#
loop_
_entity.id
_entity.type
_entity.pdbx_description
1 polymer ?
#
loop_
_entity_poly.entity_id
_entity_poly.type
_entity_poly.pdbx_seq_one_letter_code
_entity_poly.pdbx_strand_id
1 'polypeptide(L)'
;MTARQRAWLLPPSALFLIAGILLGREMTLPLFPLLACLPAVCAVLFLRGWFRFSACMILCLSLGAVAGQSAWHPVLPPEGEYEVRGIISDEIRRGTFDRMNTVLTDVSLNGRPFPGGVYWSCYPEELPDNLFPGREVVFQASLYYPSASDNPDGFDFREELLRRGVTVCVYGDDKLCVSTPSSFSFAGAAASLRARLSGGLIECMGEETGAYTAALLLGQRSMIPSEDRAAFAKLGIAHILSVSGFHTGILIALLSGLFRLLRLRPRIRFVLYSIILLLYCGLCGMSQPVIRASLLLLLSLAGKLLNRPRIGFHMLCAVLLVMLLFSPVQLTGVSFQLTFGAMLGITLVLPTLDGLNPFRKKIPRYLWSFLSLMLSAQLGILLPELYHYQKLPLLSLLVGLPASLLSSAVIAVDWIVLLLLPFPFLRSLPAAAASLLTSLMVYGVRAVSVLRGITLWTRASTVWTALGIIPVWIALCSFFNLSRFRRILCLVIGSLAVCVSLISFPHRETEYIQFSVGNADAAVIWDQDSVYVMDTGDADGVLSGFLRRNRLAPDAVILTHLHRDHAAGLQSMLDDEIPVPVIYLPEGAEDQMIHEDILALLEAYRSSGTEIRTLSRGDRLPLPSGSLSVLWPEKHRIRPNQDANNYSLVARLTLQEVTLLQTGDITGSYEMYCAQPADILKAPHHGSASSSSPGFISVVQPQAVILSCSRVSRHEEYSGRAGSVPVYSTAEGGTLAIRFSAGSFSITPYVSRH
;
A
#
# COMPACT_ATOMS: atom_id res chain seq x y z
N MET A 1 30.27 18.70 -28.14
CA MET A 1 28.89 18.21 -28.14
C MET A 1 27.92 19.38 -28.31
N THR A 2 27.05 19.31 -29.29
CA THR A 2 25.96 20.26 -29.48
C THR A 2 24.96 20.18 -28.32
N ALA A 3 24.12 21.20 -28.10
CA ALA A 3 23.10 21.18 -27.05
C ALA A 3 22.14 19.94 -27.19
N ARG A 4 21.91 19.51 -28.43
CA ARG A 4 21.10 18.30 -28.74
C ARG A 4 21.81 17.03 -28.30
N GLN A 5 23.14 16.92 -28.49
CA GLN A 5 23.91 15.75 -28.03
C GLN A 5 24.06 15.70 -26.52
N ARG A 6 24.07 16.85 -25.80
CA ARG A 6 24.09 16.88 -24.32
C ARG A 6 22.75 16.43 -23.71
N ALA A 7 21.64 16.72 -24.36
CA ALA A 7 20.32 16.27 -23.89
C ALA A 7 20.18 14.73 -23.87
N TRP A 8 20.86 14.03 -24.80
CA TRP A 8 20.87 12.57 -24.87
C TRP A 8 21.65 11.88 -23.73
N LEU A 9 22.31 12.63 -22.86
CA LEU A 9 22.91 12.07 -21.63
C LEU A 9 21.87 11.76 -20.54
N LEU A 10 20.74 12.47 -20.50
CA LEU A 10 19.76 12.36 -19.41
C LEU A 10 19.11 10.97 -19.30
N PRO A 11 18.61 10.32 -20.37
CA PRO A 11 18.00 9.02 -20.25
C PRO A 11 18.94 7.92 -19.71
N PRO A 12 20.17 7.73 -20.25
CA PRO A 12 21.09 6.75 -19.67
C PRO A 12 21.53 7.13 -18.25
N SER A 13 21.73 8.41 -17.94
CA SER A 13 22.03 8.83 -16.55
C SER A 13 20.92 8.44 -15.57
N ALA A 14 19.66 8.56 -15.96
CA ALA A 14 18.54 8.12 -15.15
C ALA A 14 18.55 6.61 -14.91
N LEU A 15 18.83 5.81 -15.94
CA LEU A 15 18.93 4.35 -15.82
C LEU A 15 20.08 3.91 -14.91
N PHE A 16 21.26 4.54 -15.05
CA PHE A 16 22.42 4.23 -14.20
C PHE A 16 22.19 4.66 -12.75
N LEU A 17 21.52 5.79 -12.53
CA LEU A 17 21.14 6.20 -11.16
C LEU A 17 20.17 5.19 -10.53
N ILE A 18 19.14 4.74 -11.25
CA ILE A 18 18.20 3.72 -10.78
C ILE A 18 18.95 2.42 -10.45
N ALA A 19 19.81 1.95 -11.36
CA ALA A 19 20.61 0.75 -11.12
C ALA A 19 21.51 0.90 -9.88
N GLY A 20 22.12 2.08 -9.69
CA GLY A 20 22.89 2.40 -8.50
C GLY A 20 22.06 2.33 -7.22
N ILE A 21 20.89 2.94 -7.22
CA ILE A 21 19.97 2.93 -6.05
C ILE A 21 19.59 1.50 -5.67
N LEU A 22 19.25 0.65 -6.64
CA LEU A 22 18.91 -0.76 -6.40
C LEU A 22 20.11 -1.55 -5.86
N LEU A 23 21.30 -1.32 -6.38
CA LEU A 23 22.53 -1.91 -5.85
C LEU A 23 22.81 -1.44 -4.41
N GLY A 24 22.66 -0.15 -4.14
CA GLY A 24 22.92 0.44 -2.83
C GLY A 24 21.94 -0.04 -1.76
N ARG A 25 20.70 -0.38 -2.14
CA ARG A 25 19.70 -0.99 -1.25
C ARG A 25 20.20 -2.29 -0.62
N GLU A 26 20.88 -3.12 -1.40
CA GLU A 26 21.40 -4.43 -0.97
C GLU A 26 22.80 -4.36 -0.33
N MET A 27 23.44 -3.18 -0.33
CA MET A 27 24.79 -2.99 0.18
C MET A 27 24.79 -2.49 1.63
N THR A 28 25.58 -3.13 2.48
CA THR A 28 25.74 -2.73 3.89
C THR A 28 26.83 -1.68 4.12
N LEU A 29 27.80 -1.55 3.21
CA LEU A 29 28.93 -0.62 3.36
C LEU A 29 29.05 0.32 2.14
N PRO A 30 29.09 1.66 2.32
CA PRO A 30 29.16 2.65 1.24
C PRO A 30 30.54 2.89 0.66
N LEU A 31 31.59 2.20 1.14
CA LEU A 31 32.99 2.50 0.81
C LEU A 31 33.30 2.41 -0.69
N PHE A 32 32.85 1.37 -1.36
CA PHE A 32 33.16 1.15 -2.76
C PHE A 32 32.52 2.19 -3.71
N PRO A 33 31.22 2.51 -3.59
CA PRO A 33 30.61 3.58 -4.37
C PRO A 33 31.21 4.95 -4.11
N LEU A 34 31.56 5.27 -2.87
CA LEU A 34 32.22 6.54 -2.51
C LEU A 34 33.61 6.68 -3.15
N LEU A 35 34.41 5.62 -3.12
CA LEU A 35 35.73 5.61 -3.77
C LEU A 35 35.64 5.76 -5.30
N ALA A 36 34.54 5.25 -5.92
CA ALA A 36 34.32 5.40 -7.36
C ALA A 36 33.84 6.82 -7.76
N CYS A 37 33.20 7.56 -6.87
CA CYS A 37 32.70 8.90 -7.16
C CYS A 37 33.84 9.90 -7.50
N LEU A 38 34.90 9.93 -6.72
CA LEU A 38 35.99 10.91 -6.90
C LEU A 38 36.70 10.75 -8.24
N PRO A 39 37.19 9.56 -8.64
CA PRO A 39 37.76 9.35 -9.97
C PRO A 39 36.79 9.65 -11.10
N ALA A 40 35.48 9.30 -10.93
CA ALA A 40 34.46 9.58 -11.93
C ALA A 40 34.23 11.08 -12.12
N VAL A 41 34.20 11.87 -11.04
CA VAL A 41 34.13 13.34 -11.11
C VAL A 41 35.35 13.90 -11.86
N CYS A 42 36.56 13.48 -11.49
CA CYS A 42 37.79 13.89 -12.19
C CYS A 42 37.72 13.54 -13.68
N ALA A 43 37.29 12.33 -14.02
CA ALA A 43 37.15 11.89 -15.41
C ALA A 43 36.09 12.71 -16.19
N VAL A 44 34.97 13.09 -15.57
CA VAL A 44 33.97 13.98 -16.19
C VAL A 44 34.54 15.38 -16.48
N LEU A 45 35.36 15.88 -15.59
CA LEU A 45 35.97 17.23 -15.74
C LEU A 45 37.08 17.27 -16.81
N PHE A 46 37.95 16.27 -16.83
CA PHE A 46 39.19 16.29 -17.63
C PHE A 46 39.12 15.48 -18.92
N LEU A 47 38.23 14.45 -19.04
CA LEU A 47 38.14 13.63 -20.23
C LEU A 47 37.16 14.21 -21.27
N ARG A 48 37.25 13.74 -22.53
CA ARG A 48 36.39 14.15 -23.64
C ARG A 48 35.78 12.93 -24.35
N GLY A 49 34.69 13.15 -25.09
CA GLY A 49 34.06 12.11 -25.92
C GLY A 49 33.46 10.97 -25.12
N TRP A 50 33.69 9.74 -25.52
CA TRP A 50 33.19 8.52 -24.92
C TRP A 50 33.62 8.32 -23.47
N PHE A 51 34.90 8.66 -23.14
CA PHE A 51 35.40 8.55 -21.78
C PHE A 51 34.62 9.44 -20.78
N ARG A 52 34.29 10.67 -21.21
CA ARG A 52 33.44 11.56 -20.43
C ARG A 52 32.03 11.01 -20.26
N PHE A 53 31.46 10.41 -21.31
CA PHE A 53 30.17 9.76 -21.23
C PHE A 53 30.17 8.60 -20.21
N SER A 54 31.15 7.69 -20.32
CA SER A 54 31.30 6.56 -19.39
C SER A 54 31.51 7.03 -17.95
N ALA A 55 32.29 8.06 -17.74
CA ALA A 55 32.52 8.65 -16.42
C ALA A 55 31.23 9.24 -15.82
N CYS A 56 30.38 9.89 -16.63
CA CYS A 56 29.07 10.36 -16.18
C CYS A 56 28.16 9.19 -15.75
N MET A 57 28.18 8.08 -16.47
CA MET A 57 27.40 6.90 -16.14
C MET A 57 27.86 6.24 -14.82
N ILE A 58 29.18 6.09 -14.65
CA ILE A 58 29.80 5.60 -13.42
C ILE A 58 29.46 6.51 -12.26
N LEU A 59 29.52 7.83 -12.44
CA LEU A 59 29.15 8.79 -11.41
C LEU A 59 27.67 8.67 -11.01
N CYS A 60 26.76 8.55 -11.97
CA CYS A 60 25.34 8.35 -11.68
C CYS A 60 25.09 7.04 -10.94
N LEU A 61 25.75 5.94 -11.35
CA LEU A 61 25.67 4.65 -10.68
C LEU A 61 26.16 4.75 -9.23
N SER A 62 27.34 5.35 -9.02
CA SER A 62 27.95 5.49 -7.69
C SER A 62 27.13 6.39 -6.77
N LEU A 63 26.66 7.55 -7.29
CA LEU A 63 25.77 8.44 -6.53
C LEU A 63 24.45 7.74 -6.16
N GLY A 64 23.90 6.97 -7.09
CA GLY A 64 22.71 6.16 -6.84
C GLY A 64 22.94 5.12 -5.74
N ALA A 65 24.09 4.43 -5.77
CA ALA A 65 24.41 3.42 -4.77
C ALA A 65 24.62 4.03 -3.37
N VAL A 66 25.29 5.16 -3.27
CA VAL A 66 25.45 5.89 -2.00
C VAL A 66 24.10 6.37 -1.49
N ALA A 67 23.29 6.98 -2.36
CA ALA A 67 21.96 7.47 -1.99
C ALA A 67 21.02 6.31 -1.57
N GLY A 68 21.04 5.20 -2.29
CA GLY A 68 20.27 3.99 -1.94
C GLY A 68 20.70 3.46 -0.58
N GLN A 69 21.98 3.19 -0.39
CA GLN A 69 22.50 2.64 0.86
C GLN A 69 22.16 3.54 2.06
N SER A 70 22.39 4.85 1.98
CA SER A 70 22.09 5.77 3.07
C SER A 70 20.59 5.88 3.40
N ALA A 71 19.72 5.66 2.42
CA ALA A 71 18.28 5.77 2.59
C ALA A 71 17.63 4.52 3.19
N TRP A 72 18.12 3.32 2.83
CA TRP A 72 17.61 2.05 3.38
C TRP A 72 18.29 1.61 4.67
N HIS A 73 19.53 2.12 4.91
CA HIS A 73 20.30 1.81 6.11
C HIS A 73 20.69 3.09 6.88
N PRO A 74 19.70 3.87 7.38
CA PRO A 74 19.98 5.06 8.17
C PRO A 74 20.67 4.70 9.49
N VAL A 75 21.50 5.60 10.01
CA VAL A 75 22.04 5.47 11.36
C VAL A 75 20.94 5.82 12.35
N LEU A 76 20.55 4.87 13.18
CA LEU A 76 19.43 5.00 14.13
C LEU A 76 19.94 5.16 15.58
N PRO A 77 19.23 5.92 16.44
CA PRO A 77 19.50 5.96 17.87
C PRO A 77 19.11 4.61 18.50
N PRO A 78 19.71 4.17 19.61
CA PRO A 78 19.32 2.93 20.28
C PRO A 78 17.84 2.96 20.71
N GLU A 79 17.23 1.79 20.83
CA GLU A 79 15.88 1.67 21.42
C GLU A 79 15.92 2.02 22.90
N GLY A 80 14.85 2.59 23.42
CA GLY A 80 14.74 2.97 24.84
C GLY A 80 13.82 4.17 25.06
N GLU A 81 13.82 4.66 26.28
CA GLU A 81 13.01 5.81 26.69
C GLU A 81 13.67 7.13 26.31
N TYR A 82 12.89 8.01 25.68
CA TYR A 82 13.33 9.33 25.23
C TYR A 82 12.33 10.42 25.61
N GLU A 83 12.85 11.59 25.98
CA GLU A 83 12.06 12.81 25.89
C GLU A 83 12.01 13.21 24.41
N VAL A 84 10.80 13.16 23.85
CA VAL A 84 10.54 13.48 22.45
C VAL A 84 9.94 14.87 22.38
N ARG A 85 10.55 15.75 21.60
CA ARG A 85 10.03 17.06 21.27
C ARG A 85 9.91 17.16 19.76
N GLY A 86 8.77 17.61 19.25
CA GLY A 86 8.56 17.72 17.80
C GLY A 86 7.30 18.48 17.45
N ILE A 87 7.12 18.79 16.17
CA ILE A 87 5.96 19.51 15.64
C ILE A 87 5.07 18.52 14.87
N ILE A 88 3.79 18.49 15.18
CA ILE A 88 2.81 17.66 14.46
C ILE A 88 2.69 18.18 13.02
N SER A 89 3.10 17.37 12.05
CA SER A 89 3.13 17.75 10.64
C SER A 89 2.04 17.08 9.80
N ASP A 90 1.47 15.98 10.27
CA ASP A 90 0.40 15.23 9.59
C ASP A 90 -0.90 15.27 10.40
N GLU A 91 -1.97 14.75 9.80
CA GLU A 91 -3.24 14.60 10.50
C GLU A 91 -3.12 13.60 11.64
N ILE A 92 -3.84 13.88 12.72
CA ILE A 92 -3.99 12.95 13.83
C ILE A 92 -5.06 11.94 13.41
N ARG A 93 -4.67 10.68 13.28
CA ARG A 93 -5.55 9.59 12.88
C ARG A 93 -5.91 8.75 14.10
N ARG A 94 -7.19 8.47 14.24
CA ARG A 94 -7.66 7.45 15.18
C ARG A 94 -7.72 6.12 14.44
N GLY A 95 -6.97 5.15 14.93
CA GLY A 95 -6.99 3.76 14.46
C GLY A 95 -8.00 2.92 15.27
N THR A 96 -7.96 1.63 15.04
CA THR A 96 -8.71 0.64 15.83
C THR A 96 -8.35 0.77 17.31
N PHE A 97 -9.31 0.61 18.21
CA PHE A 97 -9.14 0.74 19.67
C PHE A 97 -8.67 2.12 20.15
N ASP A 98 -9.12 3.21 19.49
CA ASP A 98 -8.78 4.60 19.83
C ASP A 98 -7.28 4.94 19.82
N ARG A 99 -6.46 4.09 19.21
CA ARG A 99 -5.04 4.37 19.02
C ARG A 99 -4.84 5.62 18.17
N MET A 100 -4.16 6.60 18.73
CA MET A 100 -3.78 7.81 18.00
C MET A 100 -2.48 7.59 17.24
N ASN A 101 -2.42 8.11 16.01
CA ASN A 101 -1.22 8.05 15.18
C ASN A 101 -1.01 9.37 14.44
N THR A 102 0.22 9.88 14.44
CA THR A 102 0.62 11.06 13.65
C THR A 102 2.11 11.06 13.35
N VAL A 103 2.57 11.99 12.53
CA VAL A 103 3.99 12.18 12.20
C VAL A 103 4.48 13.50 12.81
N LEU A 104 5.60 13.43 13.48
CA LEU A 104 6.33 14.58 14.00
C LEU A 104 7.49 14.95 13.08
N THR A 105 7.71 16.25 12.91
CA THR A 105 8.87 16.83 12.19
C THR A 105 9.61 17.79 13.12
N ASP A 106 10.80 18.21 12.70
CA ASP A 106 11.67 19.08 13.51
C ASP A 106 11.90 18.49 14.91
N VAL A 107 12.23 17.19 14.95
CA VAL A 107 12.29 16.39 16.17
C VAL A 107 13.62 16.56 16.91
N SER A 108 13.56 16.59 18.24
CA SER A 108 14.71 16.37 19.09
C SER A 108 14.43 15.23 20.09
N LEU A 109 15.45 14.40 20.32
CA LEU A 109 15.44 13.28 21.27
C LEU A 109 16.41 13.60 22.42
N ASN A 110 15.92 13.67 23.64
CA ASN A 110 16.69 14.10 24.82
C ASN A 110 17.45 15.42 24.56
N GLY A 111 16.78 16.41 23.93
CA GLY A 111 17.34 17.73 23.60
C GLY A 111 18.33 17.75 22.42
N ARG A 112 18.64 16.61 21.78
CA ARG A 112 19.53 16.55 20.60
C ARG A 112 18.68 16.54 19.32
N PRO A 113 18.98 17.41 18.33
CA PRO A 113 18.26 17.39 17.05
C PRO A 113 18.35 16.01 16.37
N PHE A 114 17.22 15.50 15.89
CA PHE A 114 17.12 14.23 15.17
C PHE A 114 16.86 14.50 13.68
N PRO A 115 17.69 13.99 12.75
CA PRO A 115 17.49 14.18 11.34
C PRO A 115 16.42 13.22 10.82
N GLY A 116 15.21 13.68 10.63
CA GLY A 116 14.10 12.89 10.09
C GLY A 116 12.82 13.08 10.87
N GLY A 117 11.74 12.51 10.33
CA GLY A 117 10.45 12.45 11.01
C GLY A 117 10.39 11.29 12.00
N VAL A 118 9.47 11.39 12.94
CA VAL A 118 9.17 10.34 13.92
C VAL A 118 7.68 10.00 13.82
N TYR A 119 7.36 8.72 13.75
CA TYR A 119 5.98 8.25 13.83
C TYR A 119 5.60 8.09 15.29
N TRP A 120 4.63 8.87 15.74
CA TRP A 120 4.15 8.84 17.11
C TRP A 120 2.83 8.12 17.21
N SER A 121 2.74 7.16 18.13
CA SER A 121 1.50 6.47 18.45
C SER A 121 1.32 6.33 19.97
N CYS A 122 0.07 6.47 20.43
CA CYS A 122 -0.31 6.29 21.83
C CYS A 122 -1.79 5.89 21.92
N TYR A 123 -2.21 5.54 23.14
CA TYR A 123 -3.61 5.34 23.53
C TYR A 123 -3.93 6.38 24.62
N PRO A 124 -4.19 7.63 24.23
CA PRO A 124 -4.49 8.66 25.20
C PRO A 124 -5.83 8.38 25.87
N GLU A 125 -5.90 8.50 27.21
CA GLU A 125 -7.15 8.44 27.96
C GLU A 125 -8.06 9.59 27.55
N GLU A 126 -7.50 10.81 27.39
CA GLU A 126 -8.15 11.99 26.83
C GLU A 126 -7.17 12.75 25.94
N LEU A 127 -7.60 13.07 24.72
CA LEU A 127 -6.81 13.95 23.84
C LEU A 127 -6.96 15.41 24.29
N PRO A 128 -5.85 16.13 24.50
CA PRO A 128 -5.92 17.55 24.80
C PRO A 128 -6.63 18.31 23.66
N ASP A 129 -7.56 19.22 23.98
CA ASP A 129 -8.33 20.02 22.99
C ASP A 129 -7.43 20.85 22.06
N ASN A 130 -6.21 21.15 22.49
CA ASN A 130 -5.24 21.92 21.72
C ASN A 130 -4.28 21.06 20.89
N LEU A 131 -4.49 19.75 20.79
CA LEU A 131 -3.69 18.83 19.99
C LEU A 131 -4.16 18.86 18.53
N PHE A 132 -3.45 19.58 17.68
CA PHE A 132 -3.74 19.67 16.24
C PHE A 132 -2.47 19.92 15.41
N PRO A 133 -2.51 19.68 14.10
CA PRO A 133 -1.35 19.89 13.23
C PRO A 133 -0.76 21.29 13.32
N GLY A 134 0.56 21.37 13.40
CA GLY A 134 1.32 22.61 13.57
C GLY A 134 1.61 22.97 15.03
N ARG A 135 1.14 22.19 16.01
CA ARG A 135 1.53 22.35 17.42
C ARG A 135 2.83 21.63 17.72
N GLU A 136 3.57 22.16 18.68
CA GLU A 136 4.73 21.54 19.26
C GLU A 136 4.30 20.65 20.44
N VAL A 137 4.83 19.44 20.51
CA VAL A 137 4.58 18.48 21.58
C VAL A 137 5.88 18.09 22.25
N VAL A 138 5.82 17.88 23.58
CA VAL A 138 6.92 17.36 24.38
C VAL A 138 6.34 16.27 25.28
N PHE A 139 6.90 15.09 25.26
CA PHE A 139 6.44 13.93 26.03
C PHE A 139 7.55 12.89 26.23
N GLN A 140 7.36 11.96 27.16
CA GLN A 140 8.21 10.78 27.30
C GLN A 140 7.62 9.61 26.53
N ALA A 141 8.45 8.87 25.79
CA ALA A 141 8.00 7.74 25.00
C ALA A 141 9.11 6.73 24.75
N SER A 142 8.72 5.47 24.57
CA SER A 142 9.60 4.39 24.14
C SER A 142 9.84 4.46 22.64
N LEU A 143 11.11 4.53 22.24
CA LEU A 143 11.53 4.50 20.84
C LEU A 143 11.72 3.06 20.39
N TYR A 144 11.15 2.72 19.23
CA TYR A 144 11.29 1.43 18.56
C TYR A 144 11.43 1.58 17.06
N TYR A 145 11.91 0.53 16.38
CA TYR A 145 12.07 0.55 14.92
C TYR A 145 10.85 -0.04 14.23
N PRO A 146 10.40 0.59 13.12
CA PRO A 146 9.34 0.00 12.33
C PRO A 146 9.78 -1.33 11.71
N SER A 147 8.94 -2.36 11.81
CA SER A 147 9.18 -3.67 11.20
C SER A 147 8.97 -3.64 9.69
N ALA A 148 9.73 -4.48 8.98
CA ALA A 148 9.42 -4.85 7.61
C ALA A 148 8.17 -5.76 7.57
N SER A 149 7.69 -6.10 6.37
CA SER A 149 6.57 -7.03 6.26
C SER A 149 6.92 -8.41 6.80
N ASP A 150 6.09 -8.92 7.68
CA ASP A 150 6.20 -10.27 8.23
C ASP A 150 5.46 -11.32 7.37
N ASN A 151 4.79 -10.86 6.30
CA ASN A 151 4.04 -11.73 5.39
C ASN A 151 4.58 -11.65 3.96
N PRO A 152 4.52 -12.76 3.18
CA PRO A 152 4.87 -12.73 1.76
C PRO A 152 4.05 -11.67 1.02
N ASP A 153 4.75 -10.78 0.31
CA ASP A 153 4.13 -9.65 -0.42
C ASP A 153 3.20 -8.76 0.44
N GLY A 154 3.33 -8.79 1.74
CA GLY A 154 2.57 -7.97 2.68
C GLY A 154 2.96 -6.49 2.60
N PHE A 155 2.18 -5.66 3.28
CA PHE A 155 2.46 -4.23 3.39
C PHE A 155 3.71 -3.98 4.24
N ASP A 156 4.75 -3.40 3.67
CA ASP A 156 5.98 -3.03 4.37
C ASP A 156 5.84 -1.64 4.99
N PHE A 157 5.53 -1.63 6.29
CA PHE A 157 5.33 -0.40 7.06
C PHE A 157 6.62 0.41 7.20
N ARG A 158 7.75 -0.26 7.37
CA ARG A 158 9.07 0.39 7.44
C ARG A 158 9.38 1.15 6.16
N GLU A 159 9.18 0.52 5.00
CA GLU A 159 9.45 1.14 3.72
C GLU A 159 8.48 2.31 3.43
N GLU A 160 7.21 2.20 3.84
CA GLU A 160 6.25 3.30 3.72
C GLU A 160 6.64 4.50 4.60
N LEU A 161 7.11 4.27 5.82
CA LEU A 161 7.61 5.33 6.69
C LEU A 161 8.89 5.97 6.14
N LEU A 162 9.84 5.17 5.64
CA LEU A 162 11.04 5.69 4.99
C LEU A 162 10.71 6.58 3.77
N ARG A 163 9.68 6.24 2.99
CA ARG A 163 9.19 7.10 1.89
C ARG A 163 8.66 8.45 2.37
N ARG A 164 8.17 8.54 3.59
CA ARG A 164 7.74 9.79 4.25
C ARG A 164 8.87 10.53 4.97
N GLY A 165 10.09 9.98 4.93
CA GLY A 165 11.24 10.54 5.66
C GLY A 165 11.19 10.27 7.16
N VAL A 166 10.45 9.23 7.57
CA VAL A 166 10.32 8.78 8.96
C VAL A 166 11.16 7.53 9.14
N THR A 167 12.04 7.52 10.12
CA THR A 167 13.00 6.43 10.32
C THR A 167 12.78 5.66 11.62
N VAL A 168 12.10 6.25 12.59
CA VAL A 168 11.83 5.67 13.90
C VAL A 168 10.38 5.89 14.31
N CYS A 169 9.90 5.02 15.20
CA CYS A 169 8.60 5.11 15.82
C CYS A 169 8.76 5.38 17.32
N VAL A 170 7.81 6.08 17.92
CA VAL A 170 7.72 6.25 19.37
C VAL A 170 6.32 5.89 19.85
N TYR A 171 6.27 5.28 21.03
CA TYR A 171 5.03 4.86 21.68
C TYR A 171 4.98 5.40 23.09
N GLY A 172 3.90 6.09 23.42
CA GLY A 172 3.63 6.68 24.72
C GLY A 172 3.25 8.14 24.63
N ASP A 173 2.77 8.68 25.74
CA ASP A 173 2.29 10.07 25.88
C ASP A 173 2.52 10.58 27.32
N ASP A 174 3.42 9.95 28.07
CA ASP A 174 3.71 10.34 29.45
C ASP A 174 4.19 11.80 29.50
N LYS A 175 3.57 12.58 30.41
CA LYS A 175 3.86 14.02 30.59
C LYS A 175 3.66 14.86 29.34
N LEU A 176 2.67 14.51 28.50
CA LEU A 176 2.37 15.23 27.27
C LEU A 176 2.09 16.72 27.52
N CYS A 177 2.90 17.57 26.95
CA CYS A 177 2.73 19.02 26.91
C CYS A 177 2.53 19.48 25.47
N VAL A 178 1.49 20.26 25.22
CA VAL A 178 1.18 20.84 23.90
C VAL A 178 1.34 22.35 23.95
N SER A 179 2.15 22.89 23.06
CA SER A 179 2.48 24.31 23.02
C SER A 179 2.47 24.86 21.58
N THR A 180 2.59 26.17 21.46
CA THR A 180 2.94 26.79 20.18
C THR A 180 4.41 26.58 19.90
N PRO A 181 4.82 26.32 18.62
CA PRO A 181 6.23 26.14 18.29
C PRO A 181 7.10 27.29 18.76
N SER A 182 8.22 26.98 19.38
CA SER A 182 9.21 27.96 19.88
C SER A 182 10.04 28.58 18.76
N SER A 183 10.12 27.94 17.59
CA SER A 183 10.82 28.38 16.40
C SER A 183 9.95 28.24 15.16
N PHE A 184 10.27 29.01 14.10
CA PHE A 184 9.53 28.89 12.83
C PHE A 184 9.83 27.54 12.18
N SER A 185 8.78 26.75 11.93
CA SER A 185 8.80 25.55 11.11
C SER A 185 7.91 25.75 9.90
N PHE A 186 8.49 25.59 8.71
CA PHE A 186 7.72 25.67 7.45
C PHE A 186 6.67 24.54 7.39
N ALA A 187 7.03 23.32 7.81
CA ALA A 187 6.13 22.18 7.84
C ALA A 187 4.97 22.41 8.84
N GLY A 188 5.27 22.88 10.04
CA GLY A 188 4.27 23.21 11.05
C GLY A 188 3.33 24.34 10.62
N ALA A 189 3.87 25.42 10.03
CA ALA A 189 3.06 26.53 9.51
C ALA A 189 2.14 26.07 8.37
N ALA A 190 2.65 25.24 7.44
CA ALA A 190 1.87 24.67 6.35
C ALA A 190 0.77 23.71 6.86
N ALA A 191 1.07 22.88 7.87
CA ALA A 191 0.11 21.98 8.50
C ALA A 191 -1.00 22.74 9.21
N SER A 192 -0.66 23.79 9.99
CA SER A 192 -1.63 24.66 10.65
C SER A 192 -2.52 25.40 9.65
N LEU A 193 -1.94 25.94 8.57
CA LEU A 193 -2.71 26.59 7.51
C LEU A 193 -3.64 25.61 6.80
N ARG A 194 -3.15 24.41 6.46
CA ARG A 194 -3.94 23.33 5.87
C ARG A 194 -5.16 22.99 6.74
N ALA A 195 -4.96 22.79 8.04
CA ALA A 195 -6.04 22.48 8.97
C ALA A 195 -7.11 23.59 9.03
N ARG A 196 -6.70 24.86 9.05
CA ARG A 196 -7.63 26.00 9.02
C ARG A 196 -8.42 26.08 7.72
N LEU A 197 -7.75 25.86 6.58
CA LEU A 197 -8.42 25.89 5.28
C LEU A 197 -9.43 24.75 5.15
N SER A 198 -9.07 23.54 5.61
CA SER A 198 -9.99 22.40 5.62
C SER A 198 -11.21 22.64 6.50
N GLY A 199 -11.02 23.15 7.71
CA GLY A 199 -12.13 23.52 8.59
C GLY A 199 -13.06 24.53 7.94
N GLY A 200 -12.52 25.58 7.30
CA GLY A 200 -13.31 26.57 6.58
C GLY A 200 -14.05 25.99 5.35
N LEU A 201 -13.49 25.02 4.65
CA LEU A 201 -14.17 24.31 3.55
C LEU A 201 -15.33 23.47 4.07
N ILE A 202 -15.13 22.74 5.15
CA ILE A 202 -16.19 21.95 5.80
C ILE A 202 -17.31 22.84 6.31
N GLU A 203 -16.97 23.94 6.97
CA GLU A 203 -17.96 24.91 7.45
C GLU A 203 -18.84 25.48 6.33
N CYS A 204 -18.27 25.78 5.15
CA CYS A 204 -19.02 26.42 4.08
C CYS A 204 -19.72 25.45 3.11
N MET A 205 -19.27 24.20 3.00
CA MET A 205 -19.78 23.22 2.03
C MET A 205 -20.50 22.03 2.68
N GLY A 206 -20.40 21.89 4.01
CA GLY A 206 -20.87 20.73 4.76
C GLY A 206 -19.81 19.65 4.91
N GLU A 207 -20.06 18.73 5.83
CA GLU A 207 -19.07 17.73 6.25
C GLU A 207 -18.61 16.84 5.10
N GLU A 208 -19.54 16.24 4.35
CA GLU A 208 -19.23 15.33 3.26
C GLU A 208 -18.51 16.06 2.12
N THR A 209 -19.11 17.07 1.50
CA THR A 209 -18.56 17.72 0.31
C THR A 209 -17.32 18.57 0.62
N GLY A 210 -17.25 19.18 1.81
CA GLY A 210 -16.08 19.89 2.28
C GLY A 210 -14.87 18.96 2.50
N ALA A 211 -15.11 17.76 3.02
CA ALA A 211 -14.07 16.74 3.15
C ALA A 211 -13.48 16.29 1.79
N TYR A 212 -14.34 16.09 0.78
CA TYR A 212 -13.87 15.80 -0.58
C TYR A 212 -13.06 16.95 -1.17
N THR A 213 -13.50 18.20 -1.02
CA THR A 213 -12.76 19.37 -1.48
C THR A 213 -11.41 19.52 -0.77
N ALA A 214 -11.35 19.27 0.54
CA ALA A 214 -10.10 19.26 1.31
C ALA A 214 -9.16 18.12 0.82
N ALA A 215 -9.69 16.94 0.52
CA ALA A 215 -8.92 15.85 -0.05
C ALA A 215 -8.34 16.18 -1.43
N LEU A 216 -9.17 16.76 -2.31
CA LEU A 216 -8.80 17.10 -3.70
C LEU A 216 -7.81 18.26 -3.79
N LEU A 217 -7.95 19.30 -2.97
CA LEU A 217 -7.08 20.48 -3.02
C LEU A 217 -5.90 20.44 -2.07
N LEU A 218 -6.07 19.88 -0.86
CA LEU A 218 -5.09 19.93 0.22
C LEU A 218 -4.46 18.57 0.54
N GLY A 219 -4.95 17.50 -0.10
CA GLY A 219 -4.39 16.16 0.03
C GLY A 219 -4.86 15.35 1.24
N GLN A 220 -5.91 15.79 1.94
CA GLN A 220 -6.42 15.16 3.18
C GLN A 220 -7.36 14.00 2.88
N ARG A 221 -6.85 12.93 2.30
CA ARG A 221 -7.63 11.75 1.88
C ARG A 221 -8.25 10.98 3.04
N SER A 222 -7.71 11.09 4.23
CA SER A 222 -8.24 10.45 5.45
C SER A 222 -9.66 10.90 5.78
N MET A 223 -10.05 12.11 5.35
CA MET A 223 -11.39 12.64 5.55
C MET A 223 -12.46 11.97 4.67
N ILE A 224 -12.07 11.27 3.59
CA ILE A 224 -13.01 10.55 2.72
C ILE A 224 -13.34 9.19 3.34
N PRO A 225 -14.61 8.79 3.42
CA PRO A 225 -15.03 7.47 3.91
C PRO A 225 -14.28 6.33 3.19
N SER A 226 -13.96 5.26 3.93
CA SER A 226 -13.25 4.08 3.40
C SER A 226 -14.02 3.41 2.25
N GLU A 227 -15.35 3.34 2.37
CA GLU A 227 -16.25 2.78 1.36
C GLU A 227 -16.16 3.52 0.03
N ASP A 228 -16.13 4.87 0.07
CA ASP A 228 -15.99 5.66 -1.16
C ASP A 228 -14.61 5.49 -1.78
N ARG A 229 -13.56 5.47 -0.95
CA ARG A 229 -12.20 5.19 -1.45
C ARG A 229 -12.13 3.83 -2.14
N ALA A 230 -12.80 2.81 -1.58
CA ALA A 230 -12.91 1.49 -2.18
C ALA A 230 -13.71 1.52 -3.49
N ALA A 231 -14.83 2.26 -3.56
CA ALA A 231 -15.63 2.42 -4.77
C ALA A 231 -14.85 3.07 -5.92
N PHE A 232 -14.09 4.15 -5.64
CA PHE A 232 -13.21 4.78 -6.63
C PHE A 232 -12.08 3.84 -7.07
N ALA A 233 -11.50 3.06 -6.15
CA ALA A 233 -10.45 2.09 -6.46
C ALA A 233 -10.99 0.93 -7.32
N LYS A 234 -12.18 0.41 -7.03
CA LYS A 234 -12.86 -0.65 -7.78
C LYS A 234 -13.07 -0.25 -9.25
N LEU A 235 -13.41 1.01 -9.51
CA LEU A 235 -13.58 1.56 -10.85
C LEU A 235 -12.26 1.96 -11.55
N GLY A 236 -11.11 1.84 -10.89
CA GLY A 236 -9.79 2.24 -11.42
C GLY A 236 -9.56 3.76 -11.50
N ILE A 237 -10.37 4.55 -10.81
CA ILE A 237 -10.32 6.01 -10.80
C ILE A 237 -9.86 6.59 -9.46
N ALA A 238 -9.26 5.79 -8.59
CA ALA A 238 -8.73 6.23 -7.28
C ALA A 238 -7.73 7.40 -7.39
N HIS A 239 -7.06 7.54 -8.54
CA HIS A 239 -6.15 8.65 -8.81
C HIS A 239 -6.84 10.02 -8.83
N ILE A 240 -8.16 10.09 -9.04
CA ILE A 240 -8.96 11.33 -8.98
C ILE A 240 -8.98 11.88 -7.56
N LEU A 241 -9.09 11.01 -6.53
CA LEU A 241 -9.11 11.39 -5.12
C LEU A 241 -7.74 11.87 -4.60
N SER A 242 -6.71 11.84 -5.44
CA SER A 242 -5.38 12.31 -5.04
C SER A 242 -5.02 13.62 -5.70
N VAL A 243 -4.40 14.51 -4.94
CA VAL A 243 -3.78 15.68 -5.55
C VAL A 243 -2.76 15.22 -6.58
N SER A 244 -3.00 15.55 -7.83
CA SER A 244 -2.21 15.10 -8.98
C SER A 244 -1.65 16.26 -9.79
N GLY A 245 -0.85 15.95 -10.79
CA GLY A 245 -0.36 16.94 -11.75
C GLY A 245 -1.47 17.71 -12.47
N PHE A 246 -2.65 17.10 -12.58
CA PHE A 246 -3.82 17.73 -13.17
C PHE A 246 -4.38 18.86 -12.27
N HIS A 247 -4.48 18.66 -10.96
CA HIS A 247 -4.87 19.66 -9.96
C HIS A 247 -3.92 20.88 -10.00
N THR A 248 -2.62 20.59 -9.96
CA THR A 248 -1.57 21.61 -10.07
C THR A 248 -1.63 22.35 -11.42
N GLY A 249 -1.97 21.64 -12.49
CA GLY A 249 -2.15 22.19 -13.84
C GLY A 249 -3.32 23.20 -13.91
N ILE A 250 -4.46 22.89 -13.29
CA ILE A 250 -5.63 23.78 -13.22
C ILE A 250 -5.26 25.04 -12.41
N LEU A 251 -4.60 24.92 -11.27
CA LEU A 251 -4.11 26.07 -10.49
C LEU A 251 -3.26 27.00 -11.37
N ILE A 252 -2.26 26.44 -12.08
CA ILE A 252 -1.39 27.24 -12.96
C ILE A 252 -2.16 27.84 -14.14
N ALA A 253 -3.17 27.16 -14.66
CA ALA A 253 -4.03 27.70 -15.73
C ALA A 253 -4.81 28.93 -15.24
N LEU A 254 -5.42 28.85 -14.06
CA LEU A 254 -6.13 29.96 -13.42
C LEU A 254 -5.19 31.15 -13.16
N LEU A 255 -4.05 30.89 -12.54
CA LEU A 255 -3.01 31.90 -12.29
C LEU A 255 -2.46 32.49 -13.60
N SER A 256 -2.34 31.70 -14.66
CA SER A 256 -1.89 32.17 -15.98
C SER A 256 -2.89 33.14 -16.59
N GLY A 257 -4.19 32.94 -16.39
CA GLY A 257 -5.25 33.88 -16.75
C GLY A 257 -5.08 35.20 -16.01
N LEU A 258 -4.98 35.14 -14.68
CA LEU A 258 -4.77 36.30 -13.80
C LEU A 258 -3.50 37.09 -14.16
N PHE A 259 -2.36 36.42 -14.31
CA PHE A 259 -1.09 37.07 -14.60
C PHE A 259 -1.03 37.66 -16.04
N ARG A 260 -1.85 37.15 -16.98
CA ARG A 260 -2.08 37.79 -18.29
C ARG A 260 -2.89 39.06 -18.17
N LEU A 261 -3.97 39.03 -17.39
CA LEU A 261 -4.81 40.18 -17.12
C LEU A 261 -3.99 41.29 -16.45
N LEU A 262 -3.14 40.97 -15.49
CA LEU A 262 -2.21 41.88 -14.81
C LEU A 262 -1.01 42.32 -15.67
N ARG A 263 -0.88 41.79 -16.89
CA ARG A 263 0.19 42.09 -17.86
C ARG A 263 1.60 41.92 -17.29
N LEU A 264 1.80 40.95 -16.35
CA LEU A 264 3.08 40.69 -15.71
C LEU A 264 4.16 40.22 -16.72
N ARG A 265 5.41 40.68 -16.50
CA ARG A 265 6.57 40.25 -17.31
C ARG A 265 6.85 38.75 -17.13
N PRO A 266 7.35 38.01 -18.15
CA PRO A 266 7.59 36.57 -18.06
C PRO A 266 8.50 36.15 -16.88
N ARG A 267 9.54 36.92 -16.57
CA ARG A 267 10.45 36.66 -15.44
C ARG A 267 9.71 36.74 -14.08
N ILE A 268 8.87 37.78 -13.91
CA ILE A 268 8.06 37.97 -12.69
C ILE A 268 7.06 36.79 -12.54
N ARG A 269 6.38 36.39 -13.64
CA ARG A 269 5.49 35.23 -13.62
C ARG A 269 6.22 33.97 -13.17
N PHE A 270 7.45 33.74 -13.70
CA PHE A 270 8.22 32.55 -13.32
C PHE A 270 8.55 32.53 -11.82
N VAL A 271 8.97 33.66 -11.25
CA VAL A 271 9.26 33.77 -9.80
C VAL A 271 7.98 33.54 -8.99
N LEU A 272 6.86 34.15 -9.35
CA LEU A 272 5.59 33.97 -8.66
C LEU A 272 5.09 32.53 -8.73
N TYR A 273 5.18 31.85 -9.90
CA TYR A 273 4.84 30.43 -10.01
C TYR A 273 5.73 29.58 -9.11
N SER A 274 7.05 29.87 -9.04
CA SER A 274 7.97 29.11 -8.20
C SER A 274 7.60 29.23 -6.72
N ILE A 275 7.27 30.42 -6.24
CA ILE A 275 6.83 30.66 -4.85
C ILE A 275 5.50 29.96 -4.57
N ILE A 276 4.50 30.15 -5.44
CA ILE A 276 3.17 29.56 -5.25
C ILE A 276 3.23 28.05 -5.27
N LEU A 277 4.00 27.43 -6.19
CA LEU A 277 4.14 25.99 -6.25
C LEU A 277 4.89 25.43 -5.03
N LEU A 278 5.89 26.12 -4.51
CA LEU A 278 6.56 25.74 -3.27
C LEU A 278 5.60 25.76 -2.07
N LEU A 279 4.85 26.84 -1.93
CA LEU A 279 3.83 26.96 -0.87
C LEU A 279 2.75 25.88 -1.02
N TYR A 280 2.32 25.61 -2.25
CA TYR A 280 1.33 24.56 -2.52
C TYR A 280 1.87 23.16 -2.22
N CYS A 281 3.15 22.86 -2.51
CA CYS A 281 3.78 21.63 -2.07
C CYS A 281 3.75 21.47 -0.54
N GLY A 282 4.04 22.55 0.20
CA GLY A 282 3.92 22.58 1.67
C GLY A 282 2.50 22.32 2.14
N LEU A 283 1.51 23.01 1.56
CA LEU A 283 0.07 22.82 1.88
C LEU A 283 -0.39 21.37 1.63
N CYS A 284 0.13 20.70 0.60
CA CYS A 284 -0.19 19.30 0.33
C CYS A 284 0.71 18.31 1.09
N GLY A 285 1.38 18.72 2.16
CA GLY A 285 2.26 17.87 2.98
C GLY A 285 3.47 17.32 2.21
N MET A 286 4.04 18.10 1.29
CA MET A 286 5.16 17.69 0.43
C MET A 286 4.90 16.39 -0.35
N SER A 287 3.63 16.16 -0.72
CA SER A 287 3.24 14.93 -1.42
C SER A 287 3.97 14.77 -2.75
N GLN A 288 4.46 13.57 -3.02
CA GLN A 288 5.31 13.27 -4.19
C GLN A 288 4.65 13.60 -5.55
N PRO A 289 3.33 13.34 -5.77
CA PRO A 289 2.68 13.74 -7.02
C PRO A 289 2.72 15.25 -7.26
N VAL A 290 2.53 16.07 -6.21
CA VAL A 290 2.54 17.53 -6.31
C VAL A 290 3.94 18.05 -6.58
N ILE A 291 4.96 17.51 -5.91
CA ILE A 291 6.37 17.86 -6.15
C ILE A 291 6.74 17.57 -7.62
N ARG A 292 6.42 16.38 -8.15
CA ARG A 292 6.69 16.03 -9.56
C ARG A 292 6.03 16.99 -10.53
N ALA A 293 4.76 17.26 -10.33
CA ALA A 293 4.01 18.18 -11.19
C ALA A 293 4.59 19.58 -11.15
N SER A 294 4.93 20.07 -9.97
CA SER A 294 5.55 21.37 -9.77
C SER A 294 6.92 21.45 -10.47
N LEU A 295 7.76 20.46 -10.33
CA LEU A 295 9.07 20.40 -11.00
C LEU A 295 8.94 20.36 -12.54
N LEU A 296 8.04 19.54 -13.08
CA LEU A 296 7.76 19.47 -14.52
C LEU A 296 7.24 20.79 -15.07
N LEU A 297 6.32 21.45 -14.35
CA LEU A 297 5.79 22.75 -14.71
C LEU A 297 6.88 23.83 -14.69
N LEU A 298 7.69 23.88 -13.62
CA LEU A 298 8.80 24.84 -13.51
C LEU A 298 9.84 24.65 -14.60
N LEU A 299 10.22 23.39 -14.92
CA LEU A 299 11.12 23.09 -16.03
C LEU A 299 10.54 23.52 -17.38
N SER A 300 9.21 23.30 -17.59
CA SER A 300 8.53 23.74 -18.81
C SER A 300 8.51 25.26 -18.95
N LEU A 301 8.26 25.97 -17.85
CA LEU A 301 8.25 27.44 -17.80
C LEU A 301 9.68 28.02 -17.96
N ALA A 302 10.67 27.41 -17.34
CA ALA A 302 12.08 27.77 -17.51
C ALA A 302 12.54 27.56 -18.94
N GLY A 303 12.13 26.44 -19.57
CA GLY A 303 12.41 26.17 -21.00
C GLY A 303 11.83 27.25 -21.92
N LYS A 304 10.59 27.73 -21.64
CA LYS A 304 10.00 28.88 -22.34
C LYS A 304 10.82 30.17 -22.13
N LEU A 305 11.18 30.46 -20.90
CA LEU A 305 11.91 31.68 -20.54
C LEU A 305 13.30 31.73 -21.18
N LEU A 306 13.95 30.56 -21.28
CA LEU A 306 15.30 30.40 -21.83
C LEU A 306 15.32 30.08 -23.34
N ASN A 307 14.17 30.08 -24.01
CA ASN A 307 14.00 29.70 -25.42
C ASN A 307 14.67 28.34 -25.75
N ARG A 308 14.52 27.35 -24.84
CA ARG A 308 15.06 26.00 -25.02
C ARG A 308 13.94 25.04 -25.48
N PRO A 309 14.26 24.04 -26.31
CA PRO A 309 13.30 23.03 -26.73
C PRO A 309 12.81 22.22 -25.54
N ARG A 310 11.50 21.99 -25.47
CA ARG A 310 10.85 21.25 -24.40
C ARG A 310 10.54 19.84 -24.88
N ILE A 311 11.52 18.95 -24.75
CA ILE A 311 11.35 17.53 -25.08
C ILE A 311 10.84 16.83 -23.82
N GLY A 312 9.58 16.42 -23.83
CA GLY A 312 8.88 15.84 -22.68
C GLY A 312 9.68 14.70 -22.00
N PHE A 313 10.23 13.79 -22.80
CA PHE A 313 11.02 12.67 -22.30
C PHE A 313 12.29 13.12 -21.52
N HIS A 314 13.02 14.10 -22.01
CA HIS A 314 14.22 14.61 -21.31
C HIS A 314 13.85 15.37 -20.04
N MET A 315 12.73 16.11 -20.06
CA MET A 315 12.24 16.77 -18.85
C MET A 315 11.81 15.76 -17.79
N LEU A 316 11.16 14.67 -18.20
CA LEU A 316 10.79 13.57 -17.31
C LEU A 316 12.02 12.92 -16.67
N CYS A 317 13.06 12.62 -17.47
CA CYS A 317 14.34 12.08 -16.97
C CYS A 317 15.03 13.05 -15.99
N ALA A 318 15.01 14.35 -16.27
CA ALA A 318 15.60 15.36 -15.38
C ALA A 318 14.88 15.42 -14.03
N VAL A 319 13.53 15.41 -14.03
CA VAL A 319 12.75 15.38 -12.78
C VAL A 319 12.98 14.09 -12.02
N LEU A 320 13.03 12.94 -12.70
CA LEU A 320 13.34 11.65 -12.11
C LEU A 320 14.70 11.68 -11.40
N LEU A 321 15.75 12.17 -12.07
CA LEU A 321 17.09 12.30 -11.49
C LEU A 321 17.05 13.14 -10.22
N VAL A 322 16.43 14.32 -10.27
CA VAL A 322 16.32 15.21 -9.11
C VAL A 322 15.59 14.51 -7.96
N MET A 323 14.41 13.93 -8.21
CA MET A 323 13.63 13.31 -7.16
C MET A 323 14.34 12.12 -6.51
N LEU A 324 14.97 11.26 -7.31
CA LEU A 324 15.66 10.08 -6.79
C LEU A 324 16.98 10.41 -6.07
N LEU A 325 17.63 11.52 -6.39
CA LEU A 325 18.78 11.99 -5.62
C LEU A 325 18.41 12.49 -4.22
N PHE A 326 17.23 13.13 -4.08
CA PHE A 326 16.75 13.63 -2.79
C PHE A 326 15.99 12.57 -1.98
N SER A 327 15.30 11.64 -2.64
CA SER A 327 14.50 10.61 -1.97
C SER A 327 14.55 9.30 -2.76
N PRO A 328 15.64 8.51 -2.66
CA PRO A 328 15.81 7.27 -3.44
C PRO A 328 14.76 6.19 -3.10
N VAL A 329 14.25 6.14 -1.88
CA VAL A 329 13.22 5.20 -1.44
C VAL A 329 11.92 5.34 -2.26
N GLN A 330 11.69 6.50 -2.89
CA GLN A 330 10.52 6.69 -3.75
C GLN A 330 10.50 5.76 -4.96
N LEU A 331 11.64 5.22 -5.38
CA LEU A 331 11.75 4.30 -6.53
C LEU A 331 10.83 3.08 -6.39
N THR A 332 10.70 2.54 -5.18
CA THR A 332 9.82 1.40 -4.85
C THR A 332 8.38 1.81 -4.58
N GLY A 333 8.12 3.12 -4.43
CA GLY A 333 6.80 3.65 -4.12
C GLY A 333 5.79 3.50 -5.26
N VAL A 334 4.64 2.90 -4.98
CA VAL A 334 3.55 2.68 -5.95
C VAL A 334 3.15 3.97 -6.66
N SER A 335 2.95 5.05 -5.91
CA SER A 335 2.57 6.37 -6.47
C SER A 335 3.63 6.93 -7.41
N PHE A 336 4.92 6.70 -7.12
CA PHE A 336 6.02 7.09 -7.98
C PHE A 336 6.01 6.30 -9.28
N GLN A 337 5.95 4.98 -9.20
CA GLN A 337 5.95 4.08 -10.37
C GLN A 337 4.76 4.32 -11.29
N LEU A 338 3.55 4.46 -10.73
CA LEU A 338 2.34 4.76 -11.51
C LEU A 338 2.44 6.11 -12.22
N THR A 339 2.91 7.16 -11.54
CA THR A 339 2.95 8.49 -12.17
C THR A 339 4.04 8.60 -13.22
N PHE A 340 5.25 8.09 -12.95
CA PHE A 340 6.32 8.07 -13.95
C PHE A 340 5.97 7.14 -15.11
N GLY A 341 5.34 5.99 -14.84
CA GLY A 341 4.82 5.09 -15.87
C GLY A 341 3.80 5.77 -16.78
N ALA A 342 2.78 6.43 -16.22
CA ALA A 342 1.79 7.17 -16.99
C ALA A 342 2.42 8.26 -17.87
N MET A 343 3.31 9.08 -17.29
CA MET A 343 4.01 10.14 -18.02
C MET A 343 4.92 9.60 -19.11
N LEU A 344 5.56 8.46 -18.90
CA LEU A 344 6.38 7.77 -19.87
C LEU A 344 5.49 7.26 -21.04
N GLY A 345 4.36 6.62 -20.72
CA GLY A 345 3.36 6.19 -21.71
C GLY A 345 2.86 7.35 -22.57
N ILE A 346 2.43 8.45 -21.92
CA ILE A 346 1.98 9.65 -22.64
C ILE A 346 3.09 10.23 -23.52
N THR A 347 4.34 10.27 -23.04
CA THR A 347 5.44 10.89 -23.76
C THR A 347 5.89 10.07 -24.98
N LEU A 348 5.88 8.73 -24.86
CA LEU A 348 6.43 7.83 -25.87
C LEU A 348 5.38 7.19 -26.79
N VAL A 349 4.18 6.90 -26.27
CA VAL A 349 3.15 6.15 -26.99
C VAL A 349 2.09 7.06 -27.60
N LEU A 350 1.67 8.13 -26.92
CA LEU A 350 0.63 9.05 -27.39
C LEU A 350 0.88 9.59 -28.80
N PRO A 351 2.11 10.02 -29.18
CA PRO A 351 2.33 10.53 -30.54
C PRO A 351 2.02 9.50 -31.62
N THR A 352 2.24 8.21 -31.36
CA THR A 352 1.91 7.12 -32.29
C THR A 352 0.42 6.91 -32.37
N LEU A 353 -0.28 6.81 -31.24
CA LEU A 353 -1.73 6.56 -31.21
C LEU A 353 -2.52 7.75 -31.78
N ASP A 354 -2.14 8.97 -31.43
CA ASP A 354 -2.80 10.18 -31.94
C ASP A 354 -2.55 10.35 -33.45
N GLY A 355 -1.36 9.93 -33.96
CA GLY A 355 -1.04 9.90 -35.36
C GLY A 355 -1.87 8.90 -36.18
N LEU A 356 -2.51 7.91 -35.55
CA LEU A 356 -3.43 6.96 -36.17
C LEU A 356 -4.87 7.52 -36.30
N ASN A 357 -5.12 8.77 -35.92
CA ASN A 357 -6.44 9.38 -35.90
C ASN A 357 -7.12 9.36 -37.28
N PRO A 358 -8.23 8.61 -37.44
CA PRO A 358 -8.92 8.51 -38.76
C PRO A 358 -9.92 9.64 -38.99
N PHE A 359 -10.20 10.45 -37.97
CA PHE A 359 -11.31 11.39 -37.99
C PHE A 359 -10.89 12.79 -38.49
N ARG A 360 -11.65 13.34 -39.43
CA ARG A 360 -11.48 14.71 -39.93
C ARG A 360 -12.35 15.73 -39.20
N LYS A 361 -13.54 15.30 -38.66
CA LYS A 361 -14.46 16.18 -37.94
C LYS A 361 -13.91 16.49 -36.54
N LYS A 362 -14.13 17.71 -36.01
CA LYS A 362 -13.56 18.21 -34.75
C LYS A 362 -13.92 17.34 -33.54
N ILE A 363 -15.19 17.00 -33.34
CA ILE A 363 -15.67 16.24 -32.17
C ILE A 363 -15.08 14.82 -32.13
N PRO A 364 -15.23 13.95 -33.19
CA PRO A 364 -14.62 12.62 -33.14
C PRO A 364 -13.08 12.66 -33.05
N ARG A 365 -12.44 13.66 -33.68
CA ARG A 365 -10.99 13.85 -33.54
C ARG A 365 -10.58 14.15 -32.09
N TYR A 366 -11.33 15.01 -31.40
CA TYR A 366 -11.07 15.33 -29.99
C TYR A 366 -11.26 14.09 -29.09
N LEU A 367 -12.35 13.33 -29.32
CA LEU A 367 -12.61 12.07 -28.60
C LEU A 367 -11.50 11.05 -28.82
N TRP A 368 -11.00 10.92 -30.05
CA TRP A 368 -9.88 10.06 -30.39
C TRP A 368 -8.61 10.47 -29.62
N SER A 369 -8.24 11.75 -29.67
CA SER A 369 -7.04 12.25 -28.96
C SER A 369 -7.15 12.03 -27.45
N PHE A 370 -8.35 12.19 -26.86
CA PHE A 370 -8.57 11.89 -25.46
C PHE A 370 -8.44 10.39 -25.15
N LEU A 371 -9.03 9.53 -25.97
CA LEU A 371 -8.90 8.07 -25.86
C LEU A 371 -7.44 7.63 -26.02
N SER A 372 -6.71 8.20 -26.99
CA SER A 372 -5.29 7.94 -27.18
C SER A 372 -4.45 8.34 -25.97
N LEU A 373 -4.80 9.47 -25.35
CA LEU A 373 -4.16 9.93 -24.10
C LEU A 373 -4.39 8.93 -22.95
N MET A 374 -5.64 8.50 -22.74
CA MET A 374 -5.98 7.54 -21.70
C MET A 374 -5.30 6.17 -21.92
N LEU A 375 -5.36 5.65 -23.14
CA LEU A 375 -4.70 4.39 -23.49
C LEU A 375 -3.19 4.46 -23.34
N SER A 376 -2.57 5.59 -23.71
CA SER A 376 -1.12 5.79 -23.52
C SER A 376 -0.73 5.80 -22.05
N ALA A 377 -1.51 6.47 -21.21
CA ALA A 377 -1.31 6.48 -19.76
C ALA A 377 -1.51 5.08 -19.17
N GLN A 378 -2.60 4.39 -19.55
CA GLN A 378 -2.91 3.04 -19.07
C GLN A 378 -1.82 2.03 -19.44
N LEU A 379 -1.33 2.06 -20.70
CA LEU A 379 -0.19 1.24 -21.12
C LEU A 379 1.06 1.53 -20.30
N GLY A 380 1.25 2.80 -19.90
CA GLY A 380 2.38 3.20 -19.07
C GLY A 380 2.34 2.68 -17.65
N ILE A 381 1.14 2.59 -17.07
CA ILE A 381 0.97 2.11 -15.67
C ILE A 381 0.72 0.60 -15.60
N LEU A 382 0.48 -0.07 -16.71
CA LEU A 382 0.04 -1.46 -16.75
C LEU A 382 0.96 -2.41 -15.95
N LEU A 383 2.29 -2.26 -16.11
CA LEU A 383 3.24 -3.11 -15.38
C LEU A 383 3.22 -2.87 -13.86
N PRO A 384 3.37 -1.64 -13.34
CA PRO A 384 3.26 -1.41 -11.91
C PRO A 384 1.85 -1.70 -11.35
N GLU A 385 0.79 -1.49 -12.14
CA GLU A 385 -0.58 -1.82 -11.72
C GLU A 385 -0.76 -3.33 -11.53
N LEU A 386 -0.30 -4.14 -12.48
CA LEU A 386 -0.33 -5.60 -12.37
C LEU A 386 0.61 -6.13 -11.27
N TYR A 387 1.75 -5.49 -11.06
CA TYR A 387 2.68 -5.89 -10.00
C TYR A 387 2.12 -5.64 -8.60
N HIS A 388 1.57 -4.44 -8.34
CA HIS A 388 1.13 -4.04 -7.01
C HIS A 388 -0.31 -4.45 -6.68
N TYR A 389 -1.22 -4.36 -7.66
CA TYR A 389 -2.65 -4.57 -7.40
C TYR A 389 -3.19 -5.85 -8.00
N GLN A 390 -2.52 -6.43 -9.00
CA GLN A 390 -2.91 -7.67 -9.70
C GLN A 390 -4.35 -7.67 -10.20
N LYS A 391 -4.88 -6.47 -10.46
CA LYS A 391 -6.23 -6.26 -10.98
C LYS A 391 -6.24 -5.25 -12.12
N LEU A 392 -7.13 -5.49 -13.08
CA LEU A 392 -7.41 -4.58 -14.18
C LEU A 392 -8.89 -4.19 -14.12
N PRO A 393 -9.19 -2.93 -13.78
CA PRO A 393 -10.57 -2.45 -13.78
C PRO A 393 -11.02 -2.23 -15.22
N LEU A 394 -11.87 -3.12 -15.74
CA LEU A 394 -12.30 -3.11 -17.15
C LEU A 394 -13.08 -1.85 -17.51
N LEU A 395 -13.86 -1.30 -16.58
CA LEU A 395 -14.64 -0.09 -16.79
C LEU A 395 -13.82 1.21 -16.67
N SER A 396 -12.56 1.15 -16.28
CA SER A 396 -11.75 2.36 -16.02
C SER A 396 -11.68 3.31 -17.22
N LEU A 397 -11.64 2.78 -18.45
CA LEU A 397 -11.63 3.59 -19.68
C LEU A 397 -12.99 4.26 -19.94
N LEU A 398 -14.10 3.57 -19.68
CA LEU A 398 -15.45 4.09 -19.89
C LEU A 398 -15.83 5.11 -18.81
N VAL A 399 -15.58 4.79 -17.55
CA VAL A 399 -15.88 5.64 -16.40
C VAL A 399 -14.87 6.78 -16.28
N GLY A 400 -13.62 6.55 -16.63
CA GLY A 400 -12.53 7.52 -16.50
C GLY A 400 -12.76 8.80 -17.31
N LEU A 401 -13.38 8.72 -18.51
CA LEU A 401 -13.67 9.91 -19.33
C LEU A 401 -14.67 10.84 -18.64
N PRO A 402 -15.90 10.43 -18.32
CA PRO A 402 -16.85 11.31 -17.65
C PRO A 402 -16.37 11.74 -16.25
N ALA A 403 -15.74 10.85 -15.49
CA ALA A 403 -15.21 11.16 -14.17
C ALA A 403 -14.09 12.22 -14.23
N SER A 404 -13.17 12.14 -15.20
CA SER A 404 -12.12 13.14 -15.40
C SER A 404 -12.66 14.51 -15.82
N LEU A 405 -13.69 14.54 -16.66
CA LEU A 405 -14.34 15.80 -17.04
C LEU A 405 -15.05 16.45 -15.87
N LEU A 406 -15.80 15.64 -15.10
CA LEU A 406 -16.53 16.12 -13.93
C LEU A 406 -15.56 16.57 -12.82
N SER A 407 -14.52 15.78 -12.52
CA SER A 407 -13.50 16.17 -11.55
C SER A 407 -12.75 17.44 -11.94
N SER A 408 -12.58 17.69 -13.26
CA SER A 408 -12.00 18.95 -13.75
C SER A 408 -12.85 20.17 -13.37
N ALA A 409 -14.17 20.04 -13.52
CA ALA A 409 -15.11 21.08 -13.16
C ALA A 409 -15.15 21.27 -11.65
N VAL A 410 -15.22 20.17 -10.88
CA VAL A 410 -15.15 20.18 -9.40
C VAL A 410 -13.91 20.96 -8.95
N ILE A 411 -12.71 20.53 -9.35
CA ILE A 411 -11.44 21.14 -8.93
C ILE A 411 -11.36 22.63 -9.32
N ALA A 412 -11.85 23.00 -10.51
CA ALA A 412 -11.81 24.39 -10.94
C ALA A 412 -12.70 25.29 -10.05
N VAL A 413 -13.90 24.82 -9.68
CA VAL A 413 -14.80 25.53 -8.79
C VAL A 413 -14.28 25.52 -7.35
N ASP A 414 -13.73 24.40 -6.88
CA ASP A 414 -13.12 24.26 -5.56
C ASP A 414 -11.98 25.27 -5.36
N TRP A 415 -11.13 25.51 -6.36
CA TRP A 415 -10.11 26.56 -6.30
C TRP A 415 -10.71 27.94 -6.13
N ILE A 416 -11.86 28.22 -6.77
CA ILE A 416 -12.57 29.50 -6.61
C ILE A 416 -13.13 29.60 -5.19
N VAL A 417 -13.73 28.53 -4.65
CA VAL A 417 -14.20 28.49 -3.25
C VAL A 417 -13.06 28.78 -2.29
N LEU A 418 -11.92 28.10 -2.44
CA LEU A 418 -10.75 28.24 -1.57
C LEU A 418 -10.22 29.69 -1.61
N LEU A 419 -10.16 30.33 -2.78
CA LEU A 419 -9.71 31.69 -2.93
C LEU A 419 -10.71 32.71 -2.33
N LEU A 420 -12.01 32.39 -2.37
CA LEU A 420 -13.08 33.22 -1.83
C LEU A 420 -13.44 32.88 -0.38
N LEU A 421 -12.73 31.91 0.25
CA LEU A 421 -13.03 31.48 1.61
C LEU A 421 -13.12 32.61 2.65
N PRO A 422 -12.26 33.67 2.60
CA PRO A 422 -12.37 34.81 3.51
C PRO A 422 -13.61 35.69 3.30
N PHE A 423 -14.36 35.51 2.18
CA PHE A 423 -15.48 36.40 1.81
C PHE A 423 -16.80 35.61 1.79
N PRO A 424 -17.55 35.52 2.93
CA PRO A 424 -18.72 34.63 3.06
C PRO A 424 -19.79 34.83 1.99
N PHE A 425 -20.10 36.10 1.65
CA PHE A 425 -21.10 36.42 0.62
C PHE A 425 -20.69 35.96 -0.77
N LEU A 426 -19.41 36.14 -1.16
CA LEU A 426 -18.90 35.79 -2.49
C LEU A 426 -18.69 34.27 -2.65
N ARG A 427 -18.39 33.55 -1.56
CA ARG A 427 -18.14 32.10 -1.60
C ARG A 427 -19.42 31.28 -1.69
N SER A 428 -20.60 31.80 -1.29
CA SER A 428 -21.83 31.03 -1.15
C SER A 428 -22.28 30.34 -2.43
N LEU A 429 -22.31 31.06 -3.55
CA LEU A 429 -22.71 30.49 -4.85
C LEU A 429 -21.70 29.49 -5.41
N PRO A 430 -20.37 29.79 -5.46
CA PRO A 430 -19.37 28.79 -5.83
C PRO A 430 -19.38 27.55 -4.92
N ALA A 431 -19.56 27.71 -3.60
CA ALA A 431 -19.63 26.59 -2.66
C ALA A 431 -20.83 25.67 -2.97
N ALA A 432 -22.00 26.23 -3.20
CA ALA A 432 -23.18 25.47 -3.59
C ALA A 432 -22.97 24.71 -4.92
N ALA A 433 -22.35 25.38 -5.92
CA ALA A 433 -22.04 24.74 -7.21
C ALA A 433 -20.99 23.61 -7.04
N ALA A 434 -19.94 23.85 -6.24
CA ALA A 434 -18.93 22.83 -5.92
C ALA A 434 -19.55 21.62 -5.20
N SER A 435 -20.40 21.85 -4.19
CA SER A 435 -21.11 20.79 -3.47
C SER A 435 -22.00 19.95 -4.39
N LEU A 436 -22.74 20.60 -5.30
CA LEU A 436 -23.58 19.90 -6.27
C LEU A 436 -22.75 19.00 -7.20
N LEU A 437 -21.65 19.53 -7.76
CA LEU A 437 -20.78 18.79 -8.67
C LEU A 437 -20.06 17.64 -7.95
N THR A 438 -19.60 17.87 -6.73
CA THR A 438 -18.97 16.83 -5.90
C THR A 438 -19.96 15.72 -5.56
N SER A 439 -21.17 16.06 -5.13
CA SER A 439 -22.24 15.10 -4.87
C SER A 439 -22.58 14.28 -6.12
N LEU A 440 -22.71 14.93 -7.28
CA LEU A 440 -22.97 14.24 -8.55
C LEU A 440 -21.85 13.24 -8.89
N MET A 441 -20.59 13.62 -8.65
CA MET A 441 -19.43 12.73 -8.86
C MET A 441 -19.49 11.52 -7.91
N VAL A 442 -19.70 11.75 -6.61
CA VAL A 442 -19.71 10.70 -5.58
C VAL A 442 -20.87 9.73 -5.79
N TYR A 443 -22.09 10.25 -5.95
CA TYR A 443 -23.26 9.39 -6.21
C TYR A 443 -23.14 8.62 -7.52
N GLY A 444 -22.60 9.24 -8.58
CA GLY A 444 -22.32 8.56 -9.84
C GLY A 444 -21.34 7.41 -9.68
N VAL A 445 -20.28 7.60 -8.91
CA VAL A 445 -19.29 6.54 -8.61
C VAL A 445 -19.92 5.43 -7.76
N ARG A 446 -20.63 5.78 -6.68
CA ARG A 446 -21.34 4.80 -5.84
C ARG A 446 -22.32 3.96 -6.67
N ALA A 447 -23.12 4.57 -7.54
CA ALA A 447 -24.08 3.87 -8.38
C ALA A 447 -23.43 2.85 -9.34
N VAL A 448 -22.28 3.20 -9.94
CA VAL A 448 -21.57 2.30 -10.87
C VAL A 448 -20.77 1.23 -10.12
N SER A 449 -20.25 1.53 -8.92
CA SER A 449 -19.44 0.59 -8.13
C SER A 449 -20.20 -0.64 -7.64
N VAL A 450 -21.55 -0.58 -7.59
CA VAL A 450 -22.40 -1.74 -7.23
C VAL A 450 -22.33 -2.87 -8.28
N LEU A 451 -21.94 -2.56 -9.52
CA LEU A 451 -21.80 -3.58 -10.56
C LEU A 451 -20.75 -4.62 -10.18
N ARG A 452 -21.08 -5.90 -10.36
CA ARG A 452 -20.16 -7.02 -10.12
C ARG A 452 -19.42 -7.42 -11.40
N GLY A 453 -18.27 -8.09 -11.27
CA GLY A 453 -17.49 -8.61 -12.40
C GLY A 453 -16.81 -7.56 -13.27
N ILE A 454 -16.67 -6.33 -12.79
CA ILE A 454 -16.04 -5.21 -13.54
C ILE A 454 -14.52 -5.15 -13.39
N THR A 455 -13.97 -5.97 -12.54
CA THR A 455 -12.53 -6.07 -12.27
C THR A 455 -12.02 -7.43 -12.73
N LEU A 456 -11.02 -7.43 -13.59
CA LEU A 456 -10.31 -8.65 -13.98
C LEU A 456 -9.13 -8.85 -13.05
N TRP A 457 -9.16 -9.94 -12.28
CA TRP A 457 -8.04 -10.36 -11.44
C TRP A 457 -7.02 -11.12 -12.26
N THR A 458 -5.73 -10.81 -12.12
CA THR A 458 -4.67 -11.43 -12.92
C THR A 458 -3.56 -11.97 -12.02
N ARG A 459 -3.23 -13.24 -12.15
CA ARG A 459 -1.97 -13.82 -11.62
C ARG A 459 -0.87 -13.62 -12.66
N ALA A 460 -0.47 -12.39 -12.86
CA ALA A 460 0.57 -12.11 -13.82
C ALA A 460 1.94 -12.40 -13.17
N SER A 461 2.62 -13.44 -13.61
CA SER A 461 4.05 -13.56 -13.31
C SER A 461 4.75 -12.28 -13.77
N THR A 462 5.35 -11.54 -12.84
CA THR A 462 5.96 -10.23 -13.11
C THR A 462 6.97 -10.29 -14.26
N VAL A 463 7.74 -11.37 -14.33
CA VAL A 463 8.76 -11.57 -15.37
C VAL A 463 8.13 -11.76 -16.74
N TRP A 464 7.17 -12.67 -16.88
CA TRP A 464 6.50 -12.93 -18.18
C TRP A 464 5.65 -11.75 -18.63
N THR A 465 5.00 -11.06 -17.69
CA THR A 465 4.24 -9.85 -17.98
C THR A 465 5.16 -8.72 -18.47
N ALA A 466 6.31 -8.51 -17.81
CA ALA A 466 7.29 -7.52 -18.25
C ALA A 466 7.86 -7.87 -19.62
N LEU A 467 8.22 -9.15 -19.86
CA LEU A 467 8.68 -9.62 -21.16
C LEU A 467 7.63 -9.43 -22.27
N GLY A 468 6.35 -9.51 -21.94
CA GLY A 468 5.25 -9.24 -22.88
C GLY A 468 5.00 -7.76 -23.11
N ILE A 469 5.00 -6.94 -22.08
CA ILE A 469 4.71 -5.51 -22.15
C ILE A 469 5.83 -4.74 -22.87
N ILE A 470 7.10 -5.10 -22.67
CA ILE A 470 8.24 -4.44 -23.30
C ILE A 470 8.16 -4.45 -24.84
N PRO A 471 7.95 -5.57 -25.54
CA PRO A 471 7.77 -5.59 -26.98
C PRO A 471 6.56 -4.74 -27.47
N VAL A 472 5.44 -4.76 -26.73
CA VAL A 472 4.27 -3.91 -27.03
C VAL A 472 4.66 -2.43 -26.96
N TRP A 473 5.39 -2.06 -25.94
CA TRP A 473 5.91 -0.71 -25.76
C TRP A 473 6.85 -0.30 -26.91
N ILE A 474 7.78 -1.17 -27.27
CA ILE A 474 8.72 -0.95 -28.40
C ILE A 474 7.95 -0.75 -29.70
N ALA A 475 6.89 -1.54 -29.93
CA ALA A 475 6.05 -1.43 -31.12
C ALA A 475 5.28 -0.12 -31.21
N LEU A 476 4.78 0.37 -30.09
CA LEU A 476 3.96 1.58 -29.98
C LEU A 476 4.78 2.85 -29.73
N CYS A 477 6.05 2.71 -29.31
CA CYS A 477 6.90 3.85 -29.04
C CYS A 477 7.29 4.57 -30.33
N SER A 478 6.99 5.88 -30.41
CA SER A 478 7.35 6.74 -31.54
C SER A 478 8.85 6.92 -31.75
N PHE A 479 9.65 6.57 -30.75
CA PHE A 479 11.10 6.66 -30.78
C PHE A 479 11.76 5.62 -31.69
N PHE A 480 11.19 4.41 -31.78
CA PHE A 480 11.70 3.34 -32.62
C PHE A 480 11.05 3.39 -34.01
N ASN A 481 11.84 3.71 -35.02
CA ASN A 481 11.36 3.75 -36.40
C ASN A 481 11.29 2.33 -36.99
N LEU A 482 10.35 1.52 -36.47
CA LEU A 482 10.17 0.13 -36.87
C LEU A 482 9.39 0.00 -38.19
N SER A 483 9.83 -0.93 -39.04
CA SER A 483 9.00 -1.35 -40.22
C SER A 483 7.69 -1.96 -39.72
N ARG A 484 6.65 -1.94 -40.58
CA ARG A 484 5.31 -2.51 -40.27
C ARG A 484 5.42 -3.97 -39.80
N PHE A 485 6.24 -4.77 -40.49
CA PHE A 485 6.47 -6.17 -40.12
C PHE A 485 7.04 -6.32 -38.70
N ARG A 486 8.12 -5.59 -38.37
CA ARG A 486 8.73 -5.63 -37.03
C ARG A 486 7.77 -5.16 -35.93
N ARG A 487 6.95 -4.15 -36.23
CA ARG A 487 5.93 -3.64 -35.31
C ARG A 487 4.88 -4.71 -35.00
N ILE A 488 4.34 -5.35 -36.05
CA ILE A 488 3.37 -6.45 -35.89
C ILE A 488 4.01 -7.62 -35.12
N LEU A 489 5.23 -8.00 -35.46
CA LEU A 489 5.95 -9.07 -34.78
C LEU A 489 6.11 -8.78 -33.27
N CYS A 490 6.50 -7.57 -32.89
CA CYS A 490 6.60 -7.16 -31.48
C CYS A 490 5.24 -7.21 -30.77
N LEU A 491 4.17 -6.76 -31.44
CA LEU A 491 2.81 -6.84 -30.88
C LEU A 491 2.37 -8.28 -30.66
N VAL A 492 2.61 -9.16 -31.64
CA VAL A 492 2.25 -10.59 -31.54
C VAL A 492 3.04 -11.28 -30.42
N ILE A 493 4.37 -11.11 -30.40
CA ILE A 493 5.22 -11.71 -29.37
C ILE A 493 4.84 -11.19 -27.98
N GLY A 494 4.64 -9.88 -27.85
CA GLY A 494 4.28 -9.27 -26.59
C GLY A 494 2.90 -9.72 -26.09
N SER A 495 1.89 -9.76 -26.97
CA SER A 495 0.56 -10.27 -26.62
C SER A 495 0.59 -11.74 -26.23
N LEU A 496 1.36 -12.58 -26.96
CA LEU A 496 1.52 -14.00 -26.63
C LEU A 496 2.18 -14.18 -25.26
N ALA A 497 3.23 -13.43 -24.94
CA ALA A 497 3.91 -13.50 -23.66
C ALA A 497 2.98 -13.03 -22.49
N VAL A 498 2.17 -12.00 -22.71
CA VAL A 498 1.13 -11.61 -21.74
C VAL A 498 0.10 -12.73 -21.57
N CYS A 499 -0.38 -13.33 -22.65
CA CYS A 499 -1.31 -14.47 -22.57
C CYS A 499 -0.68 -15.64 -21.78
N VAL A 500 0.57 -15.98 -22.03
CA VAL A 500 1.30 -17.03 -21.28
C VAL A 500 1.41 -16.67 -19.80
N SER A 501 1.66 -15.40 -19.47
CA SER A 501 1.72 -14.95 -18.06
C SER A 501 0.39 -15.10 -17.31
N LEU A 502 -0.71 -15.22 -18.06
CA LEU A 502 -2.04 -15.43 -17.50
C LEU A 502 -2.38 -16.89 -17.26
N ILE A 503 -1.56 -17.84 -17.76
CA ILE A 503 -1.77 -19.28 -17.54
C ILE A 503 -1.33 -19.63 -16.11
N SER A 504 -2.26 -20.23 -15.36
CA SER A 504 -1.96 -20.79 -14.04
C SER A 504 -1.35 -22.19 -14.24
N PHE A 505 -0.21 -22.43 -13.60
CA PHE A 505 0.34 -23.78 -13.52
C PHE A 505 -0.24 -24.48 -12.30
N PRO A 506 -0.54 -25.81 -12.39
CA PRO A 506 -1.05 -26.56 -11.25
C PRO A 506 -0.02 -26.55 -10.10
N HIS A 507 -0.49 -26.30 -8.90
CA HIS A 507 0.31 -26.42 -7.69
C HIS A 507 0.40 -27.92 -7.35
N ARG A 508 1.59 -28.42 -7.08
CA ARG A 508 1.79 -29.85 -6.79
C ARG A 508 2.24 -30.13 -5.36
N GLU A 509 2.52 -29.09 -4.61
CA GLU A 509 2.95 -29.19 -3.22
C GLU A 509 1.74 -29.19 -2.28
N THR A 510 1.91 -29.77 -1.11
CA THR A 510 0.94 -29.71 -0.03
C THR A 510 1.54 -28.87 1.08
N GLU A 511 0.91 -27.73 1.36
CA GLU A 511 1.41 -26.74 2.31
C GLU A 511 0.32 -26.32 3.31
N TYR A 512 0.72 -26.07 4.54
CA TYR A 512 -0.04 -25.31 5.53
C TYR A 512 0.69 -24.00 5.79
N ILE A 513 0.03 -22.87 5.56
CA ILE A 513 0.64 -21.54 5.65
C ILE A 513 -0.05 -20.79 6.78
N GLN A 514 0.66 -20.57 7.89
CA GLN A 514 0.20 -19.76 9.03
C GLN A 514 0.66 -18.32 8.83
N PHE A 515 -0.28 -17.38 8.69
CA PHE A 515 0.05 -15.98 8.49
C PHE A 515 0.42 -15.27 9.79
N SER A 516 1.29 -14.26 9.68
CA SER A 516 1.58 -13.32 10.76
C SER A 516 0.55 -12.20 10.76
N VAL A 517 -0.48 -12.35 11.57
CA VAL A 517 -1.60 -11.42 11.71
C VAL A 517 -1.74 -10.91 13.16
N GLY A 518 -0.61 -10.78 13.84
CA GLY A 518 -0.57 -10.31 15.23
C GLY A 518 -1.03 -11.40 16.23
N ASN A 519 -1.98 -11.04 17.11
CA ASN A 519 -2.64 -11.98 18.01
C ASN A 519 -3.94 -12.52 17.41
N ALA A 520 -3.99 -12.70 16.10
CA ALA A 520 -5.09 -13.30 15.40
C ALA A 520 -4.64 -14.60 14.72
N ASP A 521 -5.56 -15.40 14.23
CA ASP A 521 -5.26 -16.65 13.51
C ASP A 521 -5.81 -16.59 12.08
N ALA A 522 -4.94 -16.82 11.12
CA ALA A 522 -5.30 -17.03 9.72
C ALA A 522 -4.33 -18.03 9.10
N ALA A 523 -4.87 -19.06 8.47
CA ALA A 523 -4.04 -20.04 7.78
C ALA A 523 -4.69 -20.52 6.48
N VAL A 524 -3.86 -20.99 5.55
CA VAL A 524 -4.27 -21.61 4.30
C VAL A 524 -3.71 -23.03 4.25
N ILE A 525 -4.57 -23.99 4.01
CA ILE A 525 -4.22 -25.34 3.61
C ILE A 525 -4.27 -25.38 2.09
N TRP A 526 -3.12 -25.47 1.45
CA TRP A 526 -3.02 -25.56 0.01
C TRP A 526 -2.59 -26.98 -0.36
N ASP A 527 -3.56 -27.80 -0.72
CA ASP A 527 -3.37 -29.21 -0.99
C ASP A 527 -3.64 -29.52 -2.45
N GLN A 528 -2.57 -29.59 -3.24
CA GLN A 528 -2.61 -29.72 -4.70
C GLN A 528 -3.43 -28.54 -5.32
N ASP A 529 -4.53 -28.82 -6.01
CA ASP A 529 -5.39 -27.82 -6.63
C ASP A 529 -6.49 -27.30 -5.67
N SER A 530 -6.60 -27.87 -4.46
CA SER A 530 -7.62 -27.49 -3.46
C SER A 530 -7.07 -26.55 -2.41
N VAL A 531 -7.90 -25.60 -1.99
CA VAL A 531 -7.57 -24.56 -1.03
C VAL A 531 -8.60 -24.51 0.08
N TYR A 532 -8.15 -24.65 1.30
CA TYR A 532 -9.01 -24.49 2.48
C TYR A 532 -8.42 -23.38 3.36
N VAL A 533 -9.28 -22.52 3.88
CA VAL A 533 -8.89 -21.49 4.83
C VAL A 533 -9.25 -21.95 6.23
N MET A 534 -8.29 -21.88 7.15
CA MET A 534 -8.50 -22.15 8.57
C MET A 534 -8.34 -20.85 9.34
N ASP A 535 -9.44 -20.32 9.84
CA ASP A 535 -9.57 -18.96 10.37
C ASP A 535 -9.15 -17.86 9.39
N THR A 536 -9.67 -16.67 9.54
CA THR A 536 -9.46 -15.59 8.58
C THR A 536 -8.69 -14.41 9.15
N GLY A 537 -8.41 -14.44 10.44
CA GLY A 537 -7.74 -13.35 11.14
C GLY A 537 -8.62 -12.12 11.34
N ASP A 538 -7.97 -11.01 11.62
CA ASP A 538 -8.61 -9.70 11.68
C ASP A 538 -8.85 -9.16 10.26
N ALA A 539 -9.61 -8.06 10.13
CA ALA A 539 -9.93 -7.43 8.85
C ALA A 539 -8.75 -6.61 8.25
N ASP A 540 -7.53 -7.10 8.39
CA ASP A 540 -6.30 -6.46 7.92
C ASP A 540 -5.98 -6.68 6.43
N GLY A 541 -6.69 -7.62 5.79
CA GLY A 541 -6.55 -7.94 4.37
C GLY A 541 -5.30 -8.78 4.01
N VAL A 542 -4.56 -9.31 4.97
CA VAL A 542 -3.37 -10.16 4.73
C VAL A 542 -3.77 -11.42 3.99
N LEU A 543 -4.75 -12.16 4.53
CA LEU A 543 -5.25 -13.41 3.93
C LEU A 543 -5.89 -13.15 2.57
N SER A 544 -6.81 -12.20 2.45
CA SER A 544 -7.49 -11.89 1.20
C SER A 544 -6.49 -11.44 0.13
N GLY A 545 -5.46 -10.67 0.52
CA GLY A 545 -4.35 -10.27 -0.33
C GLY A 545 -3.56 -11.46 -0.87
N PHE A 546 -3.24 -12.45 -0.02
CA PHE A 546 -2.55 -13.68 -0.42
C PHE A 546 -3.40 -14.51 -1.39
N LEU A 547 -4.68 -14.75 -1.08
CA LEU A 547 -5.59 -15.50 -1.93
C LEU A 547 -5.72 -14.87 -3.31
N ARG A 548 -5.88 -13.56 -3.37
CA ARG A 548 -5.94 -12.82 -4.64
C ARG A 548 -4.67 -12.95 -5.46
N ARG A 549 -3.51 -12.71 -4.85
CA ARG A 549 -2.22 -12.73 -5.54
C ARG A 549 -1.92 -14.09 -6.14
N ASN A 550 -2.31 -15.14 -5.42
CA ASN A 550 -2.14 -16.51 -5.88
C ASN A 550 -3.32 -17.02 -6.71
N ARG A 551 -4.36 -16.19 -6.96
CA ARG A 551 -5.62 -16.56 -7.62
C ARG A 551 -6.26 -17.80 -7.00
N LEU A 552 -6.24 -17.87 -5.70
CA LEU A 552 -6.82 -18.95 -4.95
C LEU A 552 -8.26 -18.57 -4.59
N ALA A 553 -9.19 -19.43 -4.98
CA ALA A 553 -10.54 -19.42 -4.47
C ALA A 553 -10.62 -20.56 -3.45
N PRO A 554 -10.95 -20.31 -2.19
CA PRO A 554 -11.08 -21.39 -1.22
C PRO A 554 -12.26 -22.29 -1.56
N ASP A 555 -12.04 -23.61 -1.49
CA ASP A 555 -13.11 -24.60 -1.58
C ASP A 555 -14.02 -24.53 -0.34
N ALA A 556 -13.43 -24.17 0.80
CA ALA A 556 -14.17 -23.89 2.03
C ALA A 556 -13.35 -22.99 2.97
N VAL A 557 -14.06 -22.26 3.81
CA VAL A 557 -13.52 -21.59 5.00
C VAL A 557 -13.97 -22.38 6.23
N ILE A 558 -13.05 -22.67 7.13
CA ILE A 558 -13.28 -23.39 8.37
C ILE A 558 -12.93 -22.43 9.50
N LEU A 559 -13.92 -21.97 10.26
CA LEU A 559 -13.68 -21.11 11.42
C LEU A 559 -13.62 -21.96 12.67
N THR A 560 -12.59 -21.74 13.48
CA THR A 560 -12.45 -22.44 14.76
C THR A 560 -13.48 -21.93 15.76
N HIS A 561 -13.75 -20.63 15.77
CA HIS A 561 -14.79 -19.97 16.54
C HIS A 561 -15.08 -18.57 15.99
N LEU A 562 -16.01 -17.83 16.59
CA LEU A 562 -16.53 -16.58 16.01
C LEU A 562 -16.03 -15.31 16.73
N HIS A 563 -14.86 -15.33 17.34
CA HIS A 563 -14.20 -14.09 17.77
C HIS A 563 -13.66 -13.31 16.57
N ARG A 564 -13.48 -11.99 16.73
CA ARG A 564 -13.06 -11.09 15.64
C ARG A 564 -11.69 -11.44 15.09
N ASP A 565 -10.76 -11.80 15.94
CA ASP A 565 -9.40 -12.21 15.60
C ASP A 565 -9.29 -13.55 14.83
N HIS A 566 -10.43 -14.26 14.64
CA HIS A 566 -10.52 -15.47 13.82
C HIS A 566 -11.47 -15.30 12.62
N ALA A 567 -12.50 -14.46 12.72
CA ALA A 567 -13.58 -14.39 11.74
C ALA A 567 -13.69 -13.05 11.00
N ALA A 568 -13.09 -11.96 11.49
CA ALA A 568 -13.28 -10.63 10.89
C ALA A 568 -12.63 -10.49 9.51
N GLY A 569 -11.62 -11.31 9.17
CA GLY A 569 -11.03 -11.34 7.84
C GLY A 569 -11.99 -11.75 6.72
N LEU A 570 -13.12 -12.37 7.04
CA LEU A 570 -14.23 -12.59 6.10
C LEU A 570 -14.70 -11.28 5.46
N GLN A 571 -14.67 -10.14 6.19
CA GLN A 571 -15.00 -8.83 5.62
C GLN A 571 -14.09 -8.46 4.46
N SER A 572 -12.77 -8.61 4.64
CA SER A 572 -11.79 -8.34 3.58
C SER A 572 -11.96 -9.28 2.39
N MET A 573 -12.33 -10.55 2.62
CA MET A 573 -12.62 -11.50 1.54
C MET A 573 -13.89 -11.13 0.77
N LEU A 574 -14.92 -10.62 1.45
CA LEU A 574 -16.16 -10.14 0.84
C LEU A 574 -15.91 -8.88 -0.01
N ASP A 575 -15.18 -7.91 0.54
CA ASP A 575 -14.81 -6.67 -0.15
C ASP A 575 -13.97 -6.94 -1.40
N ASP A 576 -13.13 -7.95 -1.36
CA ASP A 576 -12.29 -8.41 -2.45
C ASP A 576 -13.01 -9.34 -3.44
N GLU A 577 -14.31 -9.57 -3.26
CA GLU A 577 -15.16 -10.45 -4.09
C GLU A 577 -14.57 -11.89 -4.22
N ILE A 578 -13.91 -12.39 -3.17
CA ILE A 578 -13.39 -13.77 -3.15
C ILE A 578 -14.58 -14.72 -2.95
N PRO A 579 -14.82 -15.66 -3.89
CA PRO A 579 -15.91 -16.61 -3.74
C PRO A 579 -15.63 -17.59 -2.61
N VAL A 580 -16.58 -17.74 -1.70
CA VAL A 580 -16.55 -18.73 -0.61
C VAL A 580 -17.78 -19.60 -0.74
N PRO A 581 -17.68 -20.83 -1.29
CA PRO A 581 -18.84 -21.69 -1.49
C PRO A 581 -19.39 -22.24 -0.18
N VAL A 582 -18.53 -22.57 0.78
CA VAL A 582 -18.93 -23.17 2.06
C VAL A 582 -18.14 -22.54 3.22
N ILE A 583 -18.84 -22.21 4.30
CA ILE A 583 -18.23 -21.87 5.59
C ILE A 583 -18.61 -22.95 6.61
N TYR A 584 -17.60 -23.57 7.21
CA TYR A 584 -17.78 -24.51 8.32
C TYR A 584 -17.59 -23.80 9.66
N LEU A 585 -18.55 -24.00 10.57
CA LEU A 585 -18.53 -23.48 11.94
C LEU A 585 -18.56 -24.66 12.92
N PRO A 586 -18.03 -24.50 14.14
CA PRO A 586 -18.31 -25.48 15.19
C PRO A 586 -19.80 -25.50 15.52
N GLU A 587 -20.32 -26.67 15.88
CA GLU A 587 -21.71 -26.83 16.33
C GLU A 587 -22.02 -25.87 17.48
N GLY A 588 -23.14 -25.13 17.39
CA GLY A 588 -23.56 -24.14 18.37
C GLY A 588 -22.74 -22.86 18.43
N ALA A 589 -21.91 -22.60 17.41
CA ALA A 589 -21.06 -21.40 17.39
C ALA A 589 -21.88 -20.10 17.46
N GLU A 590 -22.99 -20.02 16.73
CA GLU A 590 -23.82 -18.81 16.67
C GLU A 590 -24.61 -18.54 17.96
N ASP A 591 -24.71 -19.53 18.87
CA ASP A 591 -25.36 -19.40 20.16
C ASP A 591 -24.44 -18.90 21.28
N GLN A 592 -23.16 -18.65 20.99
CA GLN A 592 -22.15 -18.21 21.95
C GLN A 592 -22.10 -16.67 22.07
N MET A 593 -21.28 -16.18 22.99
CA MET A 593 -21.01 -14.74 23.13
C MET A 593 -20.18 -14.25 21.96
N ILE A 594 -20.81 -13.59 20.99
CA ILE A 594 -20.21 -13.14 19.74
C ILE A 594 -20.55 -11.66 19.49
N HIS A 595 -19.69 -10.96 18.79
CA HIS A 595 -19.95 -9.61 18.34
C HIS A 595 -21.02 -9.59 17.21
N GLU A 596 -21.94 -8.61 17.27
CA GLU A 596 -23.03 -8.46 16.29
C GLU A 596 -22.53 -8.27 14.85
N ASP A 597 -21.37 -7.64 14.66
CA ASP A 597 -20.78 -7.45 13.34
C ASP A 597 -20.38 -8.77 12.65
N ILE A 598 -19.92 -9.77 13.42
CA ILE A 598 -19.59 -11.09 12.86
C ILE A 598 -20.87 -11.85 12.44
N LEU A 599 -21.94 -11.74 13.25
CA LEU A 599 -23.24 -12.33 12.87
C LEU A 599 -23.81 -11.68 11.61
N ALA A 600 -23.73 -10.35 11.51
CA ALA A 600 -24.15 -9.61 10.31
C ALA A 600 -23.32 -10.03 9.07
N LEU A 601 -22.03 -10.29 9.26
CA LEU A 601 -21.15 -10.75 8.19
C LEU A 601 -21.50 -12.15 7.71
N LEU A 602 -21.80 -13.10 8.60
CA LEU A 602 -22.28 -14.43 8.24
C LEU A 602 -23.59 -14.35 7.46
N GLU A 603 -24.51 -13.46 7.86
CA GLU A 603 -25.77 -13.25 7.14
C GLU A 603 -25.55 -12.66 5.74
N ALA A 604 -24.57 -11.77 5.57
CA ALA A 604 -24.17 -11.28 4.26
C ALA A 604 -23.67 -12.42 3.35
N TYR A 605 -22.90 -13.36 3.90
CA TYR A 605 -22.44 -14.55 3.16
C TYR A 605 -23.61 -15.49 2.80
N ARG A 606 -24.55 -15.75 3.72
CA ARG A 606 -25.79 -16.50 3.42
C ARG A 606 -26.59 -15.86 2.29
N SER A 607 -26.76 -14.55 2.35
CA SER A 607 -27.47 -13.77 1.33
C SER A 607 -26.77 -13.80 -0.03
N SER A 608 -25.45 -13.97 -0.06
CA SER A 608 -24.67 -14.12 -1.30
C SER A 608 -24.66 -15.54 -1.88
N GLY A 609 -25.29 -16.51 -1.20
CA GLY A 609 -25.40 -17.89 -1.64
C GLY A 609 -24.32 -18.83 -1.08
N THR A 610 -23.54 -18.40 -0.09
CA THR A 610 -22.60 -19.26 0.64
C THR A 610 -23.34 -20.22 1.54
N GLU A 611 -23.01 -21.50 1.50
CA GLU A 611 -23.57 -22.51 2.40
C GLU A 611 -22.83 -22.47 3.74
N ILE A 612 -23.55 -22.36 4.86
CA ILE A 612 -22.97 -22.46 6.20
C ILE A 612 -23.33 -23.81 6.79
N ARG A 613 -22.32 -24.59 7.17
CA ARG A 613 -22.44 -25.92 7.76
C ARG A 613 -21.79 -25.97 9.12
N THR A 614 -22.34 -26.78 10.02
CA THR A 614 -21.74 -27.02 11.34
C THR A 614 -20.97 -28.31 11.39
N LEU A 615 -19.92 -28.33 12.22
CA LEU A 615 -19.05 -29.48 12.48
C LEU A 615 -19.02 -29.81 13.97
N SER A 616 -19.00 -31.09 14.29
CA SER A 616 -18.92 -31.61 15.65
C SER A 616 -18.02 -32.85 15.72
N ARG A 617 -17.68 -33.28 16.93
CA ARG A 617 -16.83 -34.46 17.15
C ARG A 617 -17.30 -35.66 16.35
N GLY A 618 -16.39 -36.26 15.61
CA GLY A 618 -16.61 -37.41 14.75
C GLY A 618 -16.80 -37.07 13.28
N ASP A 619 -17.08 -35.81 12.95
CA ASP A 619 -17.17 -35.38 11.55
C ASP A 619 -15.79 -35.41 10.89
N ARG A 620 -15.77 -35.70 9.59
CA ARG A 620 -14.54 -35.80 8.81
C ARG A 620 -14.71 -35.12 7.46
N LEU A 621 -13.82 -34.20 7.16
CA LEU A 621 -13.73 -33.58 5.85
C LEU A 621 -12.59 -34.24 5.05
N PRO A 622 -12.88 -34.84 3.87
CA PRO A 622 -11.85 -35.38 3.01
C PRO A 622 -11.04 -34.25 2.35
N LEU A 623 -9.74 -34.42 2.24
CA LEU A 623 -8.80 -33.55 1.53
C LEU A 623 -8.06 -34.39 0.47
N PRO A 624 -7.53 -33.78 -0.61
CA PRO A 624 -6.86 -34.54 -1.67
C PRO A 624 -5.73 -35.46 -1.18
N SER A 625 -4.89 -34.98 -0.25
CA SER A 625 -3.79 -35.78 0.30
C SER A 625 -4.03 -36.31 1.73
N GLY A 626 -5.29 -36.20 2.22
CA GLY A 626 -5.58 -36.61 3.59
C GLY A 626 -6.98 -36.33 4.09
N SER A 627 -7.11 -35.80 5.30
CA SER A 627 -8.40 -35.46 5.89
C SER A 627 -8.26 -34.57 7.12
N LEU A 628 -9.32 -33.83 7.42
CA LEU A 628 -9.51 -33.12 8.68
C LEU A 628 -10.57 -33.87 9.51
N SER A 629 -10.21 -34.33 10.69
CA SER A 629 -11.10 -35.07 11.62
C SER A 629 -11.38 -34.22 12.86
N VAL A 630 -12.65 -33.95 13.13
CA VAL A 630 -13.08 -33.09 14.23
C VAL A 630 -13.06 -33.84 15.56
N LEU A 631 -12.39 -33.29 16.56
CA LEU A 631 -12.24 -33.84 17.90
C LEU A 631 -13.11 -33.13 18.94
N TRP A 632 -13.46 -31.86 18.70
CA TRP A 632 -14.26 -31.00 19.55
C TRP A 632 -14.93 -29.92 18.69
N PRO A 633 -16.15 -29.43 19.04
CA PRO A 633 -16.96 -29.72 20.21
C PRO A 633 -17.82 -31.00 20.10
N GLU A 634 -18.30 -31.49 21.26
CA GLU A 634 -19.31 -32.56 21.33
C GLU A 634 -20.71 -31.95 21.49
N LYS A 635 -21.66 -32.32 20.62
CA LYS A 635 -23.04 -31.75 20.60
C LYS A 635 -23.72 -31.65 21.97
N HIS A 636 -23.62 -32.70 22.76
CA HIS A 636 -24.31 -32.80 24.06
C HIS A 636 -23.63 -31.99 25.18
N ARG A 637 -22.44 -31.40 24.94
CA ARG A 637 -21.72 -30.56 25.90
C ARG A 637 -21.87 -29.09 25.67
N ILE A 638 -22.40 -28.67 24.51
CA ILE A 638 -22.54 -27.26 24.13
C ILE A 638 -23.62 -26.60 25.01
N ARG A 639 -23.28 -25.45 25.54
CA ARG A 639 -24.16 -24.57 26.30
C ARG A 639 -24.20 -23.20 25.67
N PRO A 640 -25.38 -22.60 25.44
CA PRO A 640 -25.45 -21.26 24.87
C PRO A 640 -24.93 -20.18 25.83
N ASN A 641 -24.61 -19.02 25.28
CA ASN A 641 -24.11 -17.83 26.01
C ASN A 641 -22.86 -18.10 26.86
N GLN A 642 -21.92 -18.87 26.31
CA GLN A 642 -20.63 -19.09 26.92
C GLN A 642 -19.53 -18.41 26.08
N ASP A 643 -18.33 -18.35 26.63
CA ASP A 643 -17.15 -17.93 25.88
C ASP A 643 -16.91 -18.88 24.70
N ALA A 644 -16.86 -18.32 23.48
CA ALA A 644 -16.70 -19.08 22.24
C ALA A 644 -15.40 -19.90 22.22
N ASN A 645 -14.35 -19.47 22.95
CA ASN A 645 -13.09 -20.19 23.12
C ASN A 645 -13.30 -21.62 23.64
N ASN A 646 -14.26 -21.82 24.54
CA ASN A 646 -14.55 -23.14 25.13
C ASN A 646 -15.06 -24.14 24.11
N TYR A 647 -15.61 -23.69 23.02
CA TYR A 647 -16.19 -24.50 21.95
C TYR A 647 -15.47 -24.30 20.62
N SER A 648 -14.23 -23.77 20.64
CA SER A 648 -13.39 -23.70 19.47
C SER A 648 -13.25 -25.07 18.80
N LEU A 649 -13.38 -25.12 17.48
CA LEU A 649 -13.18 -26.31 16.68
C LEU A 649 -11.75 -26.83 16.87
N VAL A 650 -11.63 -28.00 17.49
CA VAL A 650 -10.34 -28.73 17.51
C VAL A 650 -10.41 -29.85 16.53
N ALA A 651 -9.44 -29.87 15.60
CA ALA A 651 -9.39 -30.84 14.53
C ALA A 651 -7.99 -31.41 14.34
N ARG A 652 -7.90 -32.69 14.01
CA ARG A 652 -6.68 -33.34 13.57
C ARG A 652 -6.63 -33.32 12.05
N LEU A 653 -5.75 -32.50 11.52
CA LEU A 653 -5.44 -32.43 10.10
C LEU A 653 -4.38 -33.48 9.80
N THR A 654 -4.64 -34.37 8.85
CA THR A 654 -3.68 -35.35 8.34
C THR A 654 -3.40 -35.02 6.88
N LEU A 655 -2.15 -34.77 6.52
CA LEU A 655 -1.71 -34.48 5.17
C LEU A 655 -0.42 -35.26 4.89
N GLN A 656 -0.35 -36.03 3.78
CA GLN A 656 0.84 -36.77 3.41
C GLN A 656 1.38 -37.65 4.56
N GLU A 657 0.50 -38.28 5.36
CA GLU A 657 0.79 -39.08 6.56
C GLU A 657 1.28 -38.30 7.79
N VAL A 658 1.51 -37.00 7.69
CA VAL A 658 1.84 -36.09 8.82
C VAL A 658 0.59 -35.57 9.46
N THR A 659 0.59 -35.45 10.77
CA THR A 659 -0.56 -35.00 11.57
C THR A 659 -0.29 -33.62 12.21
N LEU A 660 -1.24 -32.69 12.04
CA LEU A 660 -1.24 -31.40 12.71
C LEU A 660 -2.51 -31.30 13.57
N LEU A 661 -2.35 -31.01 14.86
CA LEU A 661 -3.45 -30.74 15.76
C LEU A 661 -3.76 -29.24 15.75
N GLN A 662 -4.85 -28.88 15.08
CA GLN A 662 -5.42 -27.51 15.10
C GLN A 662 -6.31 -27.35 16.29
N THR A 663 -6.04 -26.38 17.15
CA THR A 663 -6.67 -26.26 18.46
C THR A 663 -7.60 -25.07 18.61
N GLY A 664 -7.55 -24.10 17.66
CA GLY A 664 -8.20 -22.80 17.86
C GLY A 664 -7.78 -22.19 19.20
N ASP A 665 -8.71 -21.59 19.90
CA ASP A 665 -8.46 -20.93 21.19
C ASP A 665 -8.99 -21.72 22.37
N ILE A 666 -9.04 -23.07 22.25
CA ILE A 666 -9.53 -23.93 23.33
C ILE A 666 -8.82 -23.62 24.65
N THR A 667 -9.62 -23.50 25.72
CA THR A 667 -9.09 -23.21 27.06
C THR A 667 -8.62 -24.47 27.77
N GLY A 668 -7.70 -24.34 28.75
CA GLY A 668 -7.16 -25.46 29.52
C GLY A 668 -8.19 -26.36 30.18
N SER A 669 -9.39 -25.82 30.48
CA SER A 669 -10.51 -26.61 31.03
C SER A 669 -11.06 -27.66 30.06
N TYR A 670 -10.87 -27.46 28.76
CA TYR A 670 -11.43 -28.31 27.71
C TYR A 670 -10.37 -29.05 26.88
N GLU A 671 -9.10 -28.62 26.90
CA GLU A 671 -8.04 -29.17 26.06
C GLU A 671 -7.85 -30.68 26.19
N MET A 672 -8.02 -31.25 27.40
CA MET A 672 -7.86 -32.68 27.63
C MET A 672 -8.96 -33.55 27.01
N TYR A 673 -10.14 -32.98 26.64
CA TYR A 673 -11.17 -33.72 25.94
C TYR A 673 -10.81 -34.03 24.47
N CYS A 674 -9.89 -33.25 23.90
CA CYS A 674 -9.46 -33.35 22.51
C CYS A 674 -7.97 -33.67 22.35
N ALA A 675 -7.26 -33.92 23.44
CA ALA A 675 -5.83 -34.26 23.41
C ALA A 675 -5.60 -35.61 22.69
N GLN A 676 -4.82 -35.59 21.63
CA GLN A 676 -4.40 -36.78 20.85
C GLN A 676 -2.98 -36.57 20.32
N PRO A 677 -2.19 -37.64 20.12
CA PRO A 677 -0.87 -37.52 19.51
C PRO A 677 -0.91 -36.88 18.12
N ALA A 678 0.03 -35.96 17.89
CA ALA A 678 0.19 -35.28 16.61
C ALA A 678 1.65 -34.86 16.40
N ASP A 679 2.12 -34.89 15.16
CA ASP A 679 3.49 -34.49 14.81
C ASP A 679 3.71 -32.98 15.01
N ILE A 680 2.69 -32.19 14.72
CA ILE A 680 2.70 -30.72 14.85
C ILE A 680 1.54 -30.28 15.72
N LEU A 681 1.80 -29.39 16.67
CA LEU A 681 0.78 -28.74 17.49
C LEU A 681 0.65 -27.26 17.11
N LYS A 682 -0.53 -26.81 16.68
CA LYS A 682 -0.86 -25.39 16.70
C LYS A 682 -1.19 -25.01 18.15
N ALA A 683 -0.40 -24.13 18.74
CA ALA A 683 -0.55 -23.72 20.14
C ALA A 683 -1.95 -23.08 20.35
N PRO A 684 -2.74 -23.57 21.34
CA PRO A 684 -4.05 -23.01 21.59
C PRO A 684 -3.96 -21.60 22.17
N HIS A 685 -4.93 -20.77 21.83
CA HIS A 685 -5.19 -19.43 22.35
C HIS A 685 -3.92 -18.55 22.32
N HIS A 686 -3.27 -18.50 21.16
CA HIS A 686 -2.04 -17.71 20.92
C HIS A 686 -0.94 -17.92 21.98
N GLY A 687 -0.88 -19.14 22.53
CA GLY A 687 0.06 -19.49 23.59
C GLY A 687 -0.28 -18.88 24.97
N SER A 688 -1.54 -18.57 25.24
CA SER A 688 -1.98 -18.05 26.54
C SER A 688 -1.53 -18.95 27.70
N ALA A 689 -1.28 -18.35 28.86
CA ALA A 689 -0.95 -19.09 30.08
C ALA A 689 -2.11 -19.99 30.58
N SER A 690 -3.34 -19.70 30.15
CA SER A 690 -4.54 -20.47 30.49
C SER A 690 -4.72 -21.75 29.65
N SER A 691 -3.84 -22.03 28.70
CA SER A 691 -3.90 -23.17 27.79
C SER A 691 -2.54 -23.87 27.69
N SER A 692 -2.49 -25.01 27.01
CA SER A 692 -1.28 -25.84 26.85
C SER A 692 -0.68 -26.28 28.18
N SER A 693 -1.49 -26.95 28.99
CA SER A 693 -0.99 -27.56 30.23
C SER A 693 0.11 -28.60 29.95
N PRO A 694 1.05 -28.82 30.89
CA PRO A 694 2.06 -29.87 30.73
C PRO A 694 1.46 -31.24 30.44
N GLY A 695 0.29 -31.54 31.01
CA GLY A 695 -0.48 -32.77 30.73
C GLY A 695 -0.94 -32.85 29.29
N PHE A 696 -1.44 -31.76 28.72
CA PHE A 696 -1.85 -31.69 27.33
C PHE A 696 -0.67 -31.92 26.37
N ILE A 697 0.43 -31.17 26.59
CA ILE A 697 1.65 -31.34 25.76
C ILE A 697 2.20 -32.76 25.85
N SER A 698 2.15 -33.40 27.02
CA SER A 698 2.63 -34.77 27.23
C SER A 698 1.78 -35.82 26.51
N VAL A 699 0.49 -35.58 26.30
CA VAL A 699 -0.39 -36.46 25.53
C VAL A 699 -0.22 -36.24 24.04
N VAL A 700 -0.11 -34.98 23.59
CA VAL A 700 0.05 -34.65 22.15
C VAL A 700 1.42 -35.10 21.63
N GLN A 701 2.47 -35.00 22.43
CA GLN A 701 3.86 -35.38 22.07
C GLN A 701 4.33 -34.79 20.72
N PRO A 702 4.19 -33.47 20.49
CA PRO A 702 4.50 -32.91 19.21
C PRO A 702 6.01 -32.88 18.94
N GLN A 703 6.39 -33.04 17.66
CA GLN A 703 7.78 -32.83 17.19
C GLN A 703 8.08 -31.34 16.99
N ALA A 704 7.05 -30.52 16.72
CA ALA A 704 7.16 -29.08 16.59
C ALA A 704 5.86 -28.38 17.03
N VAL A 705 5.99 -27.16 17.51
CA VAL A 705 4.84 -26.28 17.83
C VAL A 705 4.83 -25.07 16.94
N ILE A 706 3.65 -24.71 16.44
CA ILE A 706 3.38 -23.45 15.71
C ILE A 706 2.66 -22.50 16.67
N LEU A 707 3.16 -21.29 16.79
CA LEU A 707 2.62 -20.27 17.68
C LEU A 707 2.30 -19.00 16.89
N SER A 708 1.01 -18.66 16.77
CA SER A 708 0.57 -17.38 16.26
C SER A 708 0.55 -16.36 17.41
N CYS A 709 1.43 -15.37 17.37
CA CYS A 709 1.50 -14.32 18.39
C CYS A 709 2.21 -13.07 17.87
N SER A 710 1.93 -11.92 18.49
CA SER A 710 2.54 -10.63 18.11
C SER A 710 3.82 -10.28 18.87
N ARG A 711 4.13 -10.97 19.99
CA ARG A 711 5.21 -10.61 20.90
C ARG A 711 6.24 -11.72 21.06
N VAL A 712 7.50 -11.38 20.94
CA VAL A 712 8.63 -12.31 21.19
C VAL A 712 8.62 -12.84 22.62
N SER A 713 8.25 -12.01 23.61
CA SER A 713 8.10 -12.47 25.01
C SER A 713 7.11 -13.63 25.17
N ARG A 714 6.03 -13.65 24.37
CA ARG A 714 5.07 -14.76 24.35
C ARG A 714 5.70 -16.04 23.80
N HIS A 715 6.55 -15.92 22.78
CA HIS A 715 7.33 -17.05 22.25
C HIS A 715 8.27 -17.63 23.33
N GLU A 716 9.00 -16.77 24.04
CA GLU A 716 9.91 -17.19 25.13
C GLU A 716 9.17 -17.91 26.26
N GLU A 717 8.05 -17.35 26.73
CA GLU A 717 7.19 -17.96 27.73
C GLU A 717 6.67 -19.34 27.32
N TYR A 718 6.21 -19.45 26.04
CA TYR A 718 5.68 -20.70 25.53
C TYR A 718 6.77 -21.72 25.32
N SER A 719 7.93 -21.34 24.82
CA SER A 719 9.11 -22.22 24.65
C SER A 719 9.55 -22.82 25.99
N GLY A 720 9.51 -22.03 27.07
CA GLY A 720 9.74 -22.53 28.42
C GLY A 720 8.75 -23.61 28.86
N ARG A 721 7.47 -23.53 28.42
CA ARG A 721 6.44 -24.56 28.72
C ARG A 721 6.57 -25.79 27.82
N ALA A 722 6.96 -25.61 26.57
CA ALA A 722 7.14 -26.68 25.58
C ALA A 722 8.39 -27.55 25.85
N GLY A 723 9.32 -27.08 26.70
CA GLY A 723 10.53 -27.80 27.08
C GLY A 723 11.51 -27.98 25.92
N SER A 724 11.78 -29.22 25.51
CA SER A 724 12.71 -29.51 24.42
C SER A 724 12.07 -29.48 23.03
N VAL A 725 10.75 -29.28 22.92
CA VAL A 725 10.05 -29.24 21.64
C VAL A 725 10.31 -27.91 20.95
N PRO A 726 10.77 -27.88 19.68
CA PRO A 726 11.00 -26.64 18.97
C PRO A 726 9.69 -25.87 18.73
N VAL A 727 9.70 -24.57 19.04
CA VAL A 727 8.57 -23.66 18.85
C VAL A 727 8.91 -22.69 17.73
N TYR A 728 8.03 -22.61 16.74
CA TYR A 728 8.09 -21.66 15.64
C TYR A 728 6.99 -20.63 15.84
N SER A 729 7.31 -19.36 15.98
CA SER A 729 6.31 -18.30 16.19
C SER A 729 6.27 -17.31 15.04
N THR A 730 5.07 -16.76 14.81
CA THR A 730 4.90 -15.68 13.85
C THR A 730 5.57 -14.37 14.32
N ALA A 731 5.78 -14.20 15.63
CA ALA A 731 6.49 -13.05 16.17
C ALA A 731 7.98 -13.02 15.77
N GLU A 732 8.62 -14.17 15.64
CA GLU A 732 10.04 -14.25 15.26
C GLU A 732 10.23 -14.52 13.76
N GLY A 733 9.43 -15.43 13.20
CA GLY A 733 9.60 -15.92 11.83
C GLY A 733 8.70 -15.26 10.79
N GLY A 734 7.80 -14.37 11.17
CA GLY A 734 6.75 -13.92 10.27
C GLY A 734 5.82 -15.06 9.89
N THR A 735 5.29 -15.06 8.67
CA THR A 735 4.52 -16.18 8.12
C THR A 735 5.32 -17.47 8.15
N LEU A 736 4.70 -18.57 8.58
CA LEU A 736 5.29 -19.90 8.65
C LEU A 736 4.70 -20.78 7.56
N ALA A 737 5.53 -21.27 6.64
CA ALA A 737 5.13 -22.22 5.62
C ALA A 737 5.58 -23.64 6.04
N ILE A 738 4.64 -24.56 6.15
CA ILE A 738 4.86 -25.96 6.47
C ILE A 738 4.61 -26.77 5.22
N ARG A 739 5.65 -27.43 4.71
CA ARG A 739 5.57 -28.31 3.56
C ARG A 739 5.51 -29.74 4.01
N PHE A 740 4.54 -30.47 3.47
CA PHE A 740 4.34 -31.90 3.75
C PHE A 740 4.89 -32.76 2.62
N SER A 741 5.54 -33.85 2.98
CA SER A 741 6.12 -34.81 2.02
C SER A 741 6.16 -36.20 2.66
N ALA A 742 5.44 -37.17 2.14
CA ALA A 742 5.45 -38.61 2.47
C ALA A 742 5.97 -38.96 3.89
N GLY A 743 5.21 -38.61 4.93
CA GLY A 743 5.56 -38.88 6.34
C GLY A 743 6.59 -37.96 6.97
N SER A 744 6.96 -36.86 6.30
CA SER A 744 7.87 -35.86 6.83
C SER A 744 7.33 -34.42 6.60
N PHE A 745 7.83 -33.47 7.36
CA PHE A 745 7.49 -32.05 7.19
C PHE A 745 8.71 -31.16 7.35
N SER A 746 8.62 -29.97 6.78
CA SER A 746 9.58 -28.88 7.02
C SER A 746 8.85 -27.58 7.31
N ILE A 747 9.34 -26.79 8.27
CA ILE A 747 8.81 -25.49 8.62
C ILE A 747 9.79 -24.43 8.17
N THR A 748 9.33 -23.50 7.33
CA THR A 748 10.15 -22.41 6.80
C THR A 748 9.55 -21.10 7.22
N PRO A 749 10.22 -20.32 8.08
CA PRO A 749 9.79 -18.96 8.40
C PRO A 749 10.05 -18.01 7.22
N TYR A 750 9.16 -17.07 7.01
CA TYR A 750 9.29 -16.06 5.95
C TYR A 750 10.41 -15.04 6.25
N VAL A 751 10.57 -14.68 7.51
CA VAL A 751 11.64 -13.78 7.99
C VAL A 751 12.66 -14.59 8.77
N SER A 752 13.90 -14.61 8.31
CA SER A 752 15.01 -15.12 9.13
C SER A 752 15.55 -13.95 9.98
N ARG A 753 15.05 -13.80 11.19
CA ARG A 753 15.66 -12.88 12.17
C ARG A 753 16.84 -13.59 12.82
N HIS A 754 18.06 -13.35 12.28
CA HIS A 754 19.34 -13.78 12.88
C HIS A 754 19.94 -12.61 13.64
#